data_f1c33ad553c8efe39e44c08e8d714ab7
#
_entry.id   f1c33ad553c8efe39e44c08e8d714ab7
#
_cell.length_a   1.000
_cell.length_b   1.000
_cell.length_c   1.000
_cell.angle_alpha   90.00
_cell.angle_beta   90.00
_cell.angle_gamma   90.00
#
_symmetry.space_group_name_H-M   'P 1'
#
loop_
_entity.id
_entity.type
_entity.pdbx_description
1 polymer ?
#
loop_
_entity_poly.entity_id
_entity_poly.type
_entity_poly.pdbx_seq_one_letter_code
_entity_poly.pdbx_strand_id
1 'polypeptide(L)'
;ARPAPPKPPVRPAPPVRRPQSPSEYPTNVQNPPPPAGPVPNETTVVNARPAPPLNHVPPTEATMLDVRAGDAANFATRFVKLLSPRSGPAAKPAGSVTIGRATDNDVVIPDVLASRYHATLTLTPLGTEIRDTSVNGTFVNGTRIGSAILAEGDVVTVGNVDLVVSGGLLVRRSETEAATRTGGLEVRGVQYVVDNGKQLLTDISLTARPGTLTAVIGGSGAGKSTLARLIAGYTTPSSGAVTFEGHDIHSEYASLRSRIGMVPQDDVVHRQLTVNQALSYAAELRLPPDTSKADRAKVVAQVLEELDLTKHADTRVDKLSGGQRKRASVALELLTGPSLLILDEPTSGLDPALDHQVMMMLRQLADAGRVVIVVTHMLSYLDICDQLLLVAPGGKTAYCGPPDGIGEVMGTTNWAKIFGQVGADPDEANRRFREREQQQPPPQTDKPVDLGEPVHTSVRRQISTIARRQVRLVVADRAYFIFLALLPFILGALSLTVPGSTGFRVPGTHAATPDESAQILALLLPAAAFMGTALTIRDLVGERAIFQREQAVGLSTTAYLLAKTLVFCGFAILQSAIITALVVAGKGAPARGAVLLGHSTVAATAELFITVAGTCVASAVLGLAISALVRSSEQIMPLFVVAVMAQLVLCGGMVPVTGRLGLDQLSWLMPARWGYAAAASTVDVRHLVPATLLPQDQFWQHTRHFWLLDMGMLAGLTVLFACFVRWKIRLRR
;
A
#
# COMPACT_ATOMS: atom_id res chain seq x y z
N ALA A 1 -40.04 54.44 5.55
CA ALA A 1 -38.82 54.41 4.73
C ALA A 1 -37.60 54.74 5.60
N ARG A 2 -36.78 53.71 5.87
CA ARG A 2 -35.47 53.88 6.52
C ARG A 2 -34.42 54.06 5.42
N PRO A 3 -33.45 54.96 5.57
CA PRO A 3 -32.37 55.13 4.60
C PRO A 3 -31.36 54.00 4.69
N ALA A 4 -30.79 53.63 3.53
CA ALA A 4 -29.79 52.60 3.37
C ALA A 4 -28.44 52.99 4.02
N PRO A 5 -27.66 51.99 4.52
CA PRO A 5 -26.34 52.25 5.13
C PRO A 5 -25.29 52.63 4.07
N PRO A 6 -24.28 53.43 4.44
CA PRO A 6 -23.24 53.89 3.52
C PRO A 6 -22.28 52.76 3.13
N LYS A 7 -21.80 52.80 1.86
CA LYS A 7 -20.81 51.88 1.32
C LYS A 7 -19.44 52.10 2.00
N PRO A 8 -18.68 51.03 2.26
CA PRO A 8 -17.33 51.12 2.80
C PRO A 8 -16.34 51.72 1.77
N PRO A 9 -15.28 52.42 2.24
CA PRO A 9 -14.32 53.06 1.35
C PRO A 9 -13.48 52.03 0.57
N VAL A 10 -13.29 52.36 -0.72
CA VAL A 10 -12.47 51.58 -1.66
C VAL A 10 -10.99 51.77 -1.28
N ARG A 11 -10.29 50.67 -1.01
CA ARG A 11 -8.82 50.70 -0.87
C ARG A 11 -8.16 50.93 -2.24
N PRO A 12 -7.14 51.77 -2.35
CA PRO A 12 -6.38 51.91 -3.60
C PRO A 12 -5.58 50.65 -3.91
N ALA A 13 -5.57 50.29 -5.21
CA ALA A 13 -4.80 49.15 -5.73
C ALA A 13 -3.29 49.44 -5.63
N PRO A 14 -2.45 48.40 -5.40
CA PRO A 14 -1.00 48.54 -5.41
C PRO A 14 -0.48 48.85 -6.82
N PRO A 15 0.61 49.63 -6.96
CA PRO A 15 1.13 50.05 -8.25
C PRO A 15 1.65 48.85 -9.08
N VAL A 16 1.25 48.85 -10.34
CA VAL A 16 1.73 47.94 -11.38
C VAL A 16 3.20 48.23 -11.66
N ARG A 17 4.11 47.31 -11.39
CA ARG A 17 5.51 47.38 -11.83
C ARG A 17 5.56 47.20 -13.34
N ARG A 18 6.08 48.20 -14.04
CA ARG A 18 6.49 48.12 -15.46
C ARG A 18 7.69 47.14 -15.59
N PRO A 19 7.80 46.37 -16.66
CA PRO A 19 8.99 45.60 -16.95
C PRO A 19 10.19 46.50 -17.23
N GLN A 20 11.26 46.28 -16.48
CA GLN A 20 12.57 46.91 -16.78
C GLN A 20 13.21 46.15 -17.95
N SER A 21 13.69 46.89 -18.93
CA SER A 21 14.55 46.46 -20.02
C SER A 21 15.89 45.89 -19.48
N PRO A 22 16.50 44.94 -20.18
CA PRO A 22 17.75 44.29 -19.72
C PRO A 22 18.91 45.31 -19.83
N SER A 23 19.54 45.64 -18.70
CA SER A 23 20.80 46.33 -18.62
C SER A 23 21.98 45.38 -18.80
N GLU A 24 22.90 45.83 -19.61
CA GLU A 24 24.18 45.30 -20.03
C GLU A 24 24.97 44.60 -18.92
N TYR A 25 25.44 43.37 -19.22
CA TYR A 25 26.47 42.71 -18.47
C TYR A 25 27.85 43.11 -19.04
N PRO A 26 28.86 43.34 -18.21
CA PRO A 26 30.21 43.66 -18.68
C PRO A 26 30.87 42.42 -19.25
N THR A 27 31.37 42.53 -20.47
CA THR A 27 32.20 41.60 -21.19
C THR A 27 33.54 41.41 -20.48
N ASN A 28 33.75 40.23 -19.93
CA ASN A 28 35.09 39.85 -19.50
C ASN A 28 35.77 39.06 -20.64
N VAL A 29 36.74 39.71 -21.26
CA VAL A 29 37.58 39.18 -22.35
C VAL A 29 38.50 38.14 -21.75
N GLN A 30 38.33 36.88 -22.06
CA GLN A 30 39.34 35.86 -21.90
C GLN A 30 39.89 35.48 -23.27
N ASN A 31 41.23 35.46 -23.37
CA ASN A 31 42.04 35.19 -24.55
C ASN A 31 41.73 33.85 -25.18
N PRO A 32 41.80 33.75 -26.54
CA PRO A 32 41.70 32.45 -27.24
C PRO A 32 42.93 31.61 -27.05
N PRO A 33 42.81 30.28 -27.06
CA PRO A 33 43.98 29.37 -27.04
C PRO A 33 44.76 29.44 -28.34
N PRO A 34 46.06 29.11 -28.32
CA PRO A 34 46.94 29.20 -29.48
C PRO A 34 46.61 28.18 -30.57
N PRO A 35 46.95 28.44 -31.85
CA PRO A 35 46.60 27.57 -32.97
C PRO A 35 47.41 26.27 -32.94
N ALA A 36 46.74 25.17 -33.29
CA ALA A 36 47.31 23.85 -33.44
C ALA A 36 48.27 23.82 -34.63
N GLY A 37 49.50 23.31 -34.42
CA GLY A 37 50.51 23.08 -35.45
C GLY A 37 50.13 21.92 -36.41
N PRO A 38 50.83 21.81 -37.53
CA PRO A 38 50.45 20.93 -38.63
C PRO A 38 50.68 19.44 -38.29
N VAL A 39 49.74 18.62 -38.70
CA VAL A 39 49.77 17.16 -38.62
C VAL A 39 50.75 16.61 -39.67
N PRO A 40 51.70 15.76 -39.32
CA PRO A 40 52.44 15.02 -40.31
C PRO A 40 51.63 13.80 -40.79
N ASN A 41 51.50 13.73 -42.10
CA ASN A 41 51.12 12.49 -42.81
C ASN A 41 52.20 11.44 -42.61
N GLU A 42 51.93 10.36 -41.89
CA GLU A 42 52.65 9.11 -42.07
C GLU A 42 51.71 7.93 -42.03
N THR A 43 51.55 7.32 -43.14
CA THR A 43 50.88 6.06 -43.42
C THR A 43 51.66 4.93 -42.77
N THR A 44 51.28 4.47 -41.60
CA THR A 44 51.76 3.21 -41.05
C THR A 44 50.64 2.20 -41.06
N VAL A 45 50.73 1.28 -42.02
CA VAL A 45 49.92 0.07 -42.09
C VAL A 45 50.33 -0.81 -40.93
N VAL A 46 49.51 -0.83 -39.86
CA VAL A 46 49.61 -1.84 -38.80
C VAL A 46 48.56 -2.91 -39.10
N ASN A 47 49.04 -4.09 -39.44
CA ASN A 47 48.25 -5.30 -39.59
C ASN A 47 47.42 -5.54 -38.34
N ALA A 48 46.13 -5.23 -38.41
CA ALA A 48 45.17 -5.70 -37.44
C ALA A 48 44.93 -7.20 -37.67
N ARG A 49 45.32 -8.01 -36.72
CA ARG A 49 44.90 -9.41 -36.65
C ARG A 49 43.35 -9.43 -36.71
N PRO A 50 42.75 -10.31 -37.52
CA PRO A 50 41.31 -10.48 -37.53
C PRO A 50 40.85 -10.98 -36.14
N ALA A 51 39.87 -10.32 -35.56
CA ALA A 51 39.14 -10.82 -34.42
C ALA A 51 38.56 -12.20 -34.75
N PRO A 52 38.57 -13.15 -33.81
CA PRO A 52 37.99 -14.46 -34.05
C PRO A 52 36.50 -14.25 -34.38
N PRO A 53 35.95 -15.05 -35.31
CA PRO A 53 34.55 -14.97 -35.66
C PRO A 53 33.70 -15.20 -34.40
N LEU A 54 32.73 -14.29 -34.18
CA LEU A 54 31.64 -14.54 -33.26
C LEU A 54 31.00 -15.84 -33.71
N ASN A 55 31.24 -16.91 -32.98
CA ASN A 55 30.52 -18.14 -33.13
C ASN A 55 29.04 -17.79 -32.98
N HIS A 56 28.31 -17.92 -34.06
CA HIS A 56 26.86 -18.14 -34.01
C HIS A 56 26.67 -19.35 -33.08
N VAL A 57 26.21 -19.05 -31.88
CA VAL A 57 25.62 -20.08 -31.01
C VAL A 57 24.34 -20.50 -31.74
N PRO A 58 24.22 -21.74 -32.15
CA PRO A 58 22.97 -22.21 -32.71
C PRO A 58 21.86 -22.00 -31.66
N PRO A 59 20.58 -21.81 -32.06
CA PRO A 59 19.48 -21.68 -31.12
C PRO A 59 19.48 -22.93 -30.22
N THR A 60 19.88 -22.70 -29.01
CA THR A 60 20.16 -23.76 -28.05
C THR A 60 18.83 -24.31 -27.56
N GLU A 61 18.68 -25.57 -27.80
CA GLU A 61 18.24 -26.57 -26.85
C GLU A 61 17.21 -26.06 -25.83
N ALA A 62 16.00 -26.56 -26.01
CA ALA A 62 15.00 -26.61 -24.94
C ALA A 62 15.72 -26.91 -23.64
N THR A 63 15.78 -25.92 -22.73
CA THR A 63 16.40 -26.09 -21.43
C THR A 63 15.60 -27.15 -20.69
N MET A 64 16.01 -28.37 -20.81
CA MET A 64 15.53 -29.44 -19.94
C MET A 64 15.76 -28.97 -18.52
N LEU A 65 14.75 -29.01 -17.69
CA LEU A 65 14.89 -28.94 -16.26
C LEU A 65 15.98 -29.94 -15.88
N ASP A 66 17.06 -29.47 -15.30
CA ASP A 66 18.35 -30.13 -15.11
C ASP A 66 18.19 -31.59 -14.60
N VAL A 67 18.04 -32.49 -15.52
CA VAL A 67 18.23 -33.92 -15.33
C VAL A 67 19.63 -34.21 -15.87
N ARG A 68 20.60 -34.41 -15.00
CA ARG A 68 21.98 -34.74 -15.34
C ARG A 68 22.03 -35.74 -16.49
N ALA A 69 22.62 -35.28 -17.60
CA ALA A 69 22.77 -36.03 -18.82
C ALA A 69 23.46 -37.36 -18.62
N GLY A 70 22.86 -38.42 -19.08
CA GLY A 70 23.37 -39.75 -19.22
C GLY A 70 22.36 -40.66 -19.87
N ASP A 71 22.58 -40.93 -21.15
CA ASP A 71 22.00 -41.98 -22.01
C ASP A 71 20.50 -41.98 -22.37
N ALA A 72 20.25 -41.82 -23.64
CA ALA A 72 18.97 -41.74 -24.33
C ALA A 72 18.36 -43.14 -24.66
N ALA A 73 18.26 -44.03 -23.69
CA ALA A 73 17.64 -45.32 -23.90
C ALA A 73 16.53 -45.58 -22.87
N ASN A 74 15.30 -45.73 -23.38
CA ASN A 74 14.08 -46.18 -22.73
C ASN A 74 13.52 -45.32 -21.56
N PHE A 75 12.47 -44.57 -21.88
CA PHE A 75 11.66 -43.74 -20.97
C PHE A 75 11.25 -44.46 -19.67
N ALA A 76 10.79 -45.72 -19.78
CA ALA A 76 10.40 -46.53 -18.62
C ALA A 76 11.57 -46.78 -17.66
N THR A 77 12.78 -47.01 -18.19
CA THR A 77 14.01 -47.24 -17.41
C THR A 77 14.55 -45.94 -16.78
N ARG A 78 14.34 -44.77 -17.42
CA ARG A 78 14.69 -43.46 -16.84
C ARG A 78 13.75 -43.06 -15.71
N PHE A 79 12.45 -43.29 -15.87
CA PHE A 79 11.47 -43.10 -14.80
C PHE A 79 11.78 -43.95 -13.57
N VAL A 80 12.16 -45.21 -13.75
CA VAL A 80 12.55 -46.11 -12.68
C VAL A 80 13.88 -45.74 -12.05
N LYS A 81 14.84 -45.15 -12.79
CA LYS A 81 16.14 -44.73 -12.26
C LYS A 81 16.11 -43.40 -11.48
N LEU A 82 15.11 -42.52 -11.77
CA LEU A 82 14.79 -41.32 -10.98
C LEU A 82 14.11 -41.68 -9.64
N LEU A 83 13.64 -42.90 -9.48
CA LEU A 83 12.93 -43.39 -8.31
C LEU A 83 13.86 -44.02 -7.24
N SER A 84 15.17 -43.85 -7.33
CA SER A 84 16.06 -44.29 -6.25
C SER A 84 15.91 -43.38 -5.03
N PRO A 85 15.63 -43.93 -3.84
CA PRO A 85 15.27 -43.14 -2.67
C PRO A 85 16.46 -42.31 -2.18
N ARG A 86 16.34 -40.99 -2.22
CA ARG A 86 17.16 -40.05 -1.42
C ARG A 86 16.43 -39.80 -0.11
N SER A 87 17.07 -40.10 0.99
CA SER A 87 16.60 -39.87 2.35
C SER A 87 16.33 -38.41 2.65
N GLY A 88 15.05 -38.04 2.77
CA GLY A 88 14.56 -36.76 3.28
C GLY A 88 13.27 -36.96 4.11
N PRO A 89 12.88 -36.06 5.00
CA PRO A 89 11.87 -36.30 6.03
C PRO A 89 10.44 -36.13 5.49
N ALA A 90 9.95 -37.12 4.80
CA ALA A 90 8.55 -37.52 4.64
C ALA A 90 8.56 -38.78 3.73
N ALA A 91 7.91 -39.83 4.14
CA ALA A 91 7.86 -41.07 3.36
C ALA A 91 7.21 -40.80 1.99
N LYS A 92 8.04 -40.80 0.93
CA LYS A 92 7.57 -40.71 -0.46
C LYS A 92 6.82 -41.99 -0.80
N PRO A 93 5.65 -41.93 -1.44
CA PRO A 93 5.08 -43.11 -2.07
C PRO A 93 6.09 -43.68 -3.06
N ALA A 94 6.36 -44.98 -3.02
CA ALA A 94 7.27 -45.61 -3.94
C ALA A 94 6.79 -45.40 -5.38
N GLY A 95 7.64 -44.79 -6.23
CA GLY A 95 7.30 -44.53 -7.63
C GLY A 95 6.73 -43.13 -7.94
N SER A 96 6.80 -42.16 -7.03
CA SER A 96 6.33 -40.78 -7.29
C SER A 96 7.48 -39.82 -7.52
N VAL A 97 7.25 -38.81 -8.43
CA VAL A 97 8.13 -37.69 -8.73
C VAL A 97 7.52 -36.43 -8.10
N THR A 98 8.30 -35.72 -7.30
CA THR A 98 7.87 -34.47 -6.63
C THR A 98 8.23 -33.25 -7.44
N ILE A 99 7.29 -32.30 -7.51
CA ILE A 99 7.41 -31.02 -8.21
C ILE A 99 7.27 -29.92 -7.17
N GLY A 100 8.15 -28.91 -7.22
CA GLY A 100 7.99 -27.75 -6.35
C GLY A 100 9.21 -26.85 -6.33
N ARG A 101 9.14 -25.77 -5.56
CA ARG A 101 10.19 -24.76 -5.47
C ARG A 101 11.40 -25.17 -4.62
N ALA A 102 11.22 -26.07 -3.68
CA ALA A 102 12.33 -26.54 -2.85
C ALA A 102 13.32 -27.38 -3.66
N THR A 103 14.61 -27.21 -3.38
CA THR A 103 15.72 -27.85 -4.13
C THR A 103 15.82 -29.36 -3.92
N ASP A 104 15.07 -29.89 -2.97
CA ASP A 104 14.96 -31.33 -2.68
C ASP A 104 13.82 -32.02 -3.45
N ASN A 105 13.06 -31.29 -4.29
CA ASN A 105 12.13 -31.89 -5.24
C ASN A 105 12.88 -32.54 -6.41
N ASP A 106 12.24 -33.51 -7.03
CA ASP A 106 12.77 -34.16 -8.24
C ASP A 106 12.70 -33.22 -9.45
N VAL A 107 11.65 -32.37 -9.53
CA VAL A 107 11.48 -31.30 -10.50
C VAL A 107 11.43 -29.97 -9.74
N VAL A 108 12.50 -29.18 -9.86
CA VAL A 108 12.59 -27.88 -9.19
C VAL A 108 12.05 -26.79 -10.10
N ILE A 109 11.03 -26.06 -9.62
CA ILE A 109 10.43 -24.91 -10.30
C ILE A 109 10.85 -23.65 -9.55
N PRO A 110 11.74 -22.82 -10.11
CA PRO A 110 12.25 -21.62 -9.45
C PRO A 110 11.26 -20.46 -9.55
N ASP A 111 10.00 -20.71 -9.17
CA ASP A 111 8.94 -19.70 -9.14
C ASP A 111 8.45 -19.50 -7.70
N VAL A 112 8.25 -18.23 -7.32
CA VAL A 112 7.87 -17.84 -5.96
C VAL A 112 6.42 -18.24 -5.61
N LEU A 113 5.56 -18.34 -6.61
CA LEU A 113 4.17 -18.77 -6.45
C LEU A 113 4.05 -20.32 -6.43
N ALA A 114 5.09 -21.04 -6.88
CA ALA A 114 5.13 -22.47 -6.67
C ALA A 114 5.33 -22.77 -5.18
N SER A 115 4.54 -23.69 -4.62
CA SER A 115 4.73 -24.18 -3.25
C SER A 115 6.05 -24.94 -3.13
N ARG A 116 6.62 -25.04 -1.92
CA ARG A 116 7.86 -25.77 -1.68
C ARG A 116 7.77 -27.22 -2.17
N TYR A 117 6.65 -27.87 -1.88
CA TYR A 117 6.23 -29.17 -2.43
C TYR A 117 4.88 -28.92 -3.08
N HIS A 118 4.84 -28.81 -4.40
CA HIS A 118 3.70 -28.28 -5.11
C HIS A 118 2.76 -29.36 -5.62
N ALA A 119 3.31 -30.36 -6.28
CA ALA A 119 2.56 -31.48 -6.81
C ALA A 119 3.40 -32.77 -6.80
N THR A 120 2.74 -33.90 -6.93
CA THR A 120 3.38 -35.21 -7.12
C THR A 120 2.85 -35.84 -8.40
N LEU A 121 3.78 -36.36 -9.20
CA LEU A 121 3.45 -37.24 -10.34
C LEU A 121 3.57 -38.69 -9.91
N THR A 122 2.57 -39.48 -10.25
CA THR A 122 2.56 -40.94 -9.97
C THR A 122 2.19 -41.67 -11.24
N LEU A 123 2.96 -42.66 -11.62
CA LEU A 123 2.62 -43.53 -12.73
C LEU A 123 1.52 -44.50 -12.31
N THR A 124 0.37 -44.47 -12.96
CA THR A 124 -0.75 -45.37 -12.72
C THR A 124 -1.02 -46.22 -13.95
N PRO A 125 -1.78 -47.32 -13.84
CA PRO A 125 -2.16 -48.13 -15.00
C PRO A 125 -2.96 -47.36 -16.07
N LEU A 126 -3.55 -46.23 -15.69
CA LEU A 126 -4.34 -45.35 -16.58
C LEU A 126 -3.50 -44.20 -17.20
N GLY A 127 -2.23 -44.07 -16.82
CA GLY A 127 -1.34 -43.00 -17.26
C GLY A 127 -0.65 -42.25 -16.12
N THR A 128 0.03 -41.15 -16.40
CA THR A 128 0.71 -40.32 -15.40
C THR A 128 -0.33 -39.47 -14.68
N GLU A 129 -0.59 -39.74 -13.41
CA GLU A 129 -1.43 -38.96 -12.54
C GLU A 129 -0.60 -37.82 -11.90
N ILE A 130 -1.07 -36.57 -12.04
CA ILE A 130 -0.59 -35.41 -11.25
C ILE A 130 -1.55 -35.17 -10.09
N ARG A 131 -1.01 -35.01 -8.87
CA ARG A 131 -1.78 -34.67 -7.67
C ARG A 131 -1.30 -33.38 -7.05
N ASP A 132 -2.21 -32.44 -6.84
CA ASP A 132 -1.93 -31.17 -6.21
C ASP A 132 -1.75 -31.30 -4.69
N THR A 133 -0.69 -30.69 -4.15
CA THR A 133 -0.42 -30.55 -2.71
C THR A 133 -0.11 -29.10 -2.36
N SER A 134 -0.35 -28.20 -3.30
CA SER A 134 0.08 -26.80 -3.23
C SER A 134 -0.89 -25.90 -2.46
N VAL A 135 -0.41 -24.69 -2.13
CA VAL A 135 -1.22 -23.62 -1.55
C VAL A 135 -1.96 -22.85 -2.65
N ASN A 136 -1.32 -22.65 -3.82
CA ASN A 136 -1.84 -21.83 -4.90
C ASN A 136 -2.61 -22.62 -5.96
N GLY A 137 -2.55 -23.93 -5.94
CA GLY A 137 -3.18 -24.83 -6.91
C GLY A 137 -2.27 -25.20 -8.07
N THR A 138 -2.47 -26.43 -8.57
CA THR A 138 -1.92 -26.93 -9.83
C THR A 138 -3.01 -26.87 -10.89
N PHE A 139 -2.67 -26.42 -12.11
CA PHE A 139 -3.64 -26.29 -13.19
C PHE A 139 -3.21 -27.19 -14.35
N VAL A 140 -4.18 -27.86 -14.98
CA VAL A 140 -3.98 -28.63 -16.20
C VAL A 140 -4.88 -28.06 -17.29
N ASN A 141 -4.30 -27.61 -18.39
CA ASN A 141 -5.01 -26.87 -19.46
C ASN A 141 -5.82 -25.71 -18.90
N GLY A 142 -5.22 -25.03 -17.91
CA GLY A 142 -5.84 -23.92 -17.21
C GLY A 142 -6.87 -24.33 -16.14
N THR A 143 -7.33 -25.57 -16.03
CA THR A 143 -8.27 -26.03 -15.00
C THR A 143 -7.54 -26.41 -13.72
N ARG A 144 -7.95 -25.86 -12.58
CA ARG A 144 -7.42 -26.27 -11.27
C ARG A 144 -7.81 -27.71 -10.98
N ILE A 145 -6.84 -28.48 -10.59
CA ILE A 145 -7.03 -29.90 -10.29
C ILE A 145 -6.70 -30.21 -8.84
N GLY A 146 -7.39 -31.18 -8.25
CA GLY A 146 -6.90 -31.90 -7.06
C GLY A 146 -6.04 -33.09 -7.48
N SER A 147 -6.47 -33.80 -8.53
CA SER A 147 -5.68 -34.79 -9.26
C SER A 147 -6.22 -34.90 -10.70
N ALA A 148 -5.32 -35.22 -11.66
CA ALA A 148 -5.67 -35.44 -13.06
C ALA A 148 -4.72 -36.44 -13.68
N ILE A 149 -5.20 -37.21 -14.68
CA ILE A 149 -4.36 -38.03 -15.54
C ILE A 149 -3.93 -37.15 -16.71
N LEU A 150 -2.62 -37.03 -16.92
CA LEU A 150 -2.04 -36.20 -17.96
C LEU A 150 -2.02 -36.93 -19.29
N ALA A 151 -2.43 -36.20 -20.34
CA ALA A 151 -2.33 -36.64 -21.74
C ALA A 151 -1.18 -35.89 -22.44
N GLU A 152 -0.74 -36.44 -23.58
CA GLU A 152 0.26 -35.79 -24.43
C GLU A 152 -0.26 -34.42 -24.93
N GLY A 153 0.55 -33.39 -24.79
CA GLY A 153 0.19 -32.01 -25.12
C GLY A 153 -0.49 -31.22 -24.00
N ASP A 154 -0.85 -31.85 -22.88
CA ASP A 154 -1.42 -31.12 -21.74
C ASP A 154 -0.45 -30.09 -21.18
N VAL A 155 -0.98 -28.93 -20.85
CA VAL A 155 -0.22 -27.85 -20.20
C VAL A 155 -0.47 -27.86 -18.70
N VAL A 156 0.57 -28.11 -17.94
CA VAL A 156 0.55 -28.09 -16.47
C VAL A 156 1.13 -26.76 -15.98
N THR A 157 0.32 -25.92 -15.36
CA THR A 157 0.76 -24.64 -14.79
C THR A 157 1.01 -24.79 -13.29
N VAL A 158 2.22 -24.41 -12.88
CA VAL A 158 2.70 -24.43 -11.47
C VAL A 158 3.25 -23.04 -11.14
N GLY A 159 2.52 -22.28 -10.35
CA GLY A 159 2.81 -20.85 -10.16
C GLY A 159 2.66 -20.08 -11.48
N ASN A 160 3.73 -19.40 -11.93
CA ASN A 160 3.77 -18.72 -13.24
C ASN A 160 4.46 -19.55 -14.34
N VAL A 161 4.80 -20.81 -14.07
CA VAL A 161 5.53 -21.67 -15.00
C VAL A 161 4.61 -22.68 -15.65
N ASP A 162 4.58 -22.66 -16.97
CA ASP A 162 3.89 -23.67 -17.77
C ASP A 162 4.85 -24.78 -18.18
N LEU A 163 4.38 -25.99 -17.98
CA LEU A 163 5.04 -27.23 -18.38
C LEU A 163 4.13 -27.95 -19.37
N VAL A 164 4.66 -28.41 -20.48
CA VAL A 164 3.91 -29.18 -21.48
C VAL A 164 4.28 -30.65 -21.34
N VAL A 165 3.29 -31.53 -21.39
CA VAL A 165 3.52 -32.95 -21.47
C VAL A 165 3.96 -33.30 -22.90
N SER A 166 5.21 -33.71 -23.06
CA SER A 166 5.77 -34.11 -24.34
C SER A 166 6.60 -35.35 -24.19
N GLY A 167 6.25 -36.41 -24.96
CA GLY A 167 6.90 -37.73 -24.85
C GLY A 167 6.82 -38.34 -23.44
N GLY A 168 5.75 -38.03 -22.70
CA GLY A 168 5.56 -38.44 -21.30
C GLY A 168 6.43 -37.72 -20.28
N LEU A 169 7.10 -36.62 -20.66
CA LEU A 169 7.90 -35.71 -19.81
C LEU A 169 7.21 -34.39 -19.68
N LEU A 170 7.44 -33.73 -18.52
CA LEU A 170 7.08 -32.32 -18.37
C LEU A 170 8.26 -31.47 -18.86
N VAL A 171 8.06 -30.77 -19.96
CA VAL A 171 9.03 -29.85 -20.59
C VAL A 171 8.58 -28.43 -20.34
N ARG A 172 9.50 -27.55 -19.94
CA ARG A 172 9.17 -26.13 -19.80
C ARG A 172 8.82 -25.55 -21.17
N ARG A 173 7.67 -24.91 -21.28
CA ARG A 173 7.26 -24.23 -22.50
C ARG A 173 8.24 -23.09 -22.81
N SER A 174 8.73 -22.98 -24.04
CA SER A 174 9.65 -21.93 -24.43
C SER A 174 8.96 -20.58 -24.47
N GLU A 175 9.70 -19.48 -24.20
CA GLU A 175 9.16 -18.11 -24.19
C GLU A 175 8.56 -17.72 -25.55
N THR A 176 9.09 -18.26 -26.65
CA THR A 176 8.58 -18.05 -28.00
C THR A 176 7.19 -18.67 -28.21
N GLU A 177 6.85 -19.77 -27.53
CA GLU A 177 5.52 -20.37 -27.54
C GLU A 177 4.55 -19.67 -26.58
N ALA A 178 5.06 -18.96 -25.56
CA ALA A 178 4.22 -18.17 -24.66
C ALA A 178 3.58 -16.98 -25.38
N ALA A 179 4.22 -16.44 -26.40
CA ALA A 179 3.68 -15.36 -27.26
C ALA A 179 2.46 -15.81 -28.11
N THR A 180 2.22 -17.12 -28.25
CA THR A 180 1.03 -17.67 -28.91
C THR A 180 -0.11 -17.97 -27.95
N ARG A 181 0.01 -17.59 -26.64
CA ARG A 181 -1.08 -17.77 -25.69
C ARG A 181 -2.33 -17.02 -26.16
N THR A 182 -3.38 -17.77 -26.38
CA THR A 182 -4.74 -17.28 -26.40
C THR A 182 -5.07 -16.90 -24.96
N GLY A 183 -5.23 -15.62 -24.66
CA GLY A 183 -5.58 -15.19 -23.31
C GLY A 183 -4.68 -14.07 -22.80
N GLY A 184 -4.94 -12.86 -23.24
CA GLY A 184 -4.39 -11.63 -22.69
C GLY A 184 -5.44 -10.88 -21.90
N LEU A 185 -5.26 -9.57 -21.86
CA LEU A 185 -6.25 -8.64 -21.36
C LEU A 185 -7.25 -8.32 -22.49
N GLU A 186 -8.54 -8.39 -22.17
CA GLU A 186 -9.61 -7.95 -23.05
C GLU A 186 -10.55 -7.00 -22.30
N VAL A 187 -10.71 -5.81 -22.83
CA VAL A 187 -11.62 -4.76 -22.36
C VAL A 187 -12.67 -4.57 -23.43
N ARG A 188 -13.95 -4.79 -23.13
CA ARG A 188 -15.05 -4.74 -24.11
C ARG A 188 -16.10 -3.73 -23.68
N GLY A 189 -16.27 -2.66 -24.46
CA GLY A 189 -17.36 -1.70 -24.32
C GLY A 189 -17.52 -1.13 -22.93
N VAL A 190 -16.41 -0.88 -22.23
CA VAL A 190 -16.42 -0.46 -20.83
C VAL A 190 -16.95 0.96 -20.69
N GLN A 191 -17.96 1.08 -19.82
CA GLN A 191 -18.54 2.36 -19.40
C GLN A 191 -18.36 2.56 -17.90
N TYR A 192 -18.18 3.82 -17.49
CA TYR A 192 -18.08 4.14 -16.08
C TYR A 192 -18.71 5.48 -15.74
N VAL A 193 -19.68 5.45 -14.83
CA VAL A 193 -20.40 6.61 -14.31
C VAL A 193 -20.07 6.74 -12.80
N VAL A 194 -19.67 7.92 -12.34
CA VAL A 194 -19.41 8.18 -10.92
C VAL A 194 -20.70 8.52 -10.18
N ASP A 195 -20.67 8.46 -8.84
CA ASP A 195 -21.84 8.65 -7.95
C ASP A 195 -22.64 9.94 -8.21
N ASN A 196 -22.02 10.97 -8.76
CA ASN A 196 -22.67 12.24 -9.12
C ASN A 196 -23.33 12.22 -10.51
N GLY A 197 -23.44 11.07 -11.17
CA GLY A 197 -24.03 10.90 -12.51
C GLY A 197 -23.10 11.31 -13.66
N LYS A 198 -21.87 11.76 -13.41
CA LYS A 198 -20.92 12.12 -14.47
C LYS A 198 -20.33 10.87 -15.10
N GLN A 199 -20.50 10.73 -16.41
CA GLN A 199 -19.87 9.67 -17.20
C GLN A 199 -18.40 10.01 -17.47
N LEU A 200 -17.49 9.11 -17.08
CA LEU A 200 -16.04 9.27 -17.26
C LEU A 200 -15.50 8.39 -18.39
N LEU A 201 -16.13 7.23 -18.63
CA LEU A 201 -15.83 6.35 -19.74
C LEU A 201 -17.14 5.97 -20.42
N THR A 202 -17.20 6.07 -21.74
CA THR A 202 -18.43 5.85 -22.51
C THR A 202 -18.40 4.53 -23.27
N ASP A 203 -17.25 4.22 -23.86
CA ASP A 203 -17.09 3.00 -24.68
C ASP A 203 -15.60 2.79 -24.93
N ILE A 204 -14.99 1.97 -24.10
CA ILE A 204 -13.58 1.62 -24.26
C ILE A 204 -13.47 0.15 -24.56
N SER A 205 -12.80 -0.14 -25.71
CA SER A 205 -12.44 -1.49 -26.12
C SER A 205 -10.93 -1.57 -26.37
N LEU A 206 -10.30 -2.63 -25.88
CA LEU A 206 -8.86 -2.88 -25.99
C LEU A 206 -8.59 -4.36 -25.82
N THR A 207 -7.73 -4.93 -26.67
CA THR A 207 -7.18 -6.28 -26.48
C THR A 207 -5.67 -6.17 -26.42
N ALA A 208 -5.05 -6.67 -25.36
CA ALA A 208 -3.59 -6.69 -25.20
C ALA A 208 -3.10 -8.13 -24.94
N ARG A 209 -2.16 -8.60 -25.77
CA ARG A 209 -1.63 -9.97 -25.70
C ARG A 209 -0.45 -10.09 -24.74
N PRO A 210 -0.12 -11.29 -24.23
CA PRO A 210 1.12 -11.54 -23.53
C PRO A 210 2.34 -11.13 -24.37
N GLY A 211 3.35 -10.54 -23.75
CA GLY A 211 4.53 -10.04 -24.44
C GLY A 211 4.38 -8.65 -25.06
N THR A 212 3.23 -7.97 -24.87
CA THR A 212 2.99 -6.65 -25.46
C THR A 212 3.09 -5.51 -24.46
N LEU A 213 3.68 -4.40 -24.91
CA LEU A 213 3.68 -3.10 -24.27
C LEU A 213 2.64 -2.20 -24.94
N THR A 214 1.55 -1.91 -24.23
CA THR A 214 0.45 -1.07 -24.74
C THR A 214 0.50 0.31 -24.08
N ALA A 215 0.60 1.37 -24.90
CA ALA A 215 0.51 2.75 -24.42
C ALA A 215 -0.94 3.23 -24.45
N VAL A 216 -1.41 3.84 -23.36
CA VAL A 216 -2.72 4.51 -23.27
C VAL A 216 -2.46 6.01 -23.21
N ILE A 217 -2.83 6.72 -24.26
CA ILE A 217 -2.66 8.17 -24.38
C ILE A 217 -4.01 8.89 -24.54
N GLY A 218 -4.02 10.19 -24.37
CA GLY A 218 -5.23 11.02 -24.53
C GLY A 218 -5.09 12.33 -23.75
N GLY A 219 -5.99 13.25 -24.00
CA GLY A 219 -6.04 14.54 -23.34
C GLY A 219 -6.16 14.45 -21.80
N SER A 220 -5.88 15.57 -21.13
CA SER A 220 -6.13 15.67 -19.68
C SER A 220 -7.63 15.46 -19.40
N GLY A 221 -7.97 14.64 -18.43
CA GLY A 221 -9.36 14.34 -18.07
C GLY A 221 -10.09 13.37 -19.02
N ALA A 222 -9.42 12.76 -20.02
CA ALA A 222 -10.02 11.78 -20.93
C ALA A 222 -10.40 10.45 -20.26
N GLY A 223 -10.08 10.21 -18.98
CA GLY A 223 -10.45 9.00 -18.27
C GLY A 223 -9.35 7.93 -18.19
N LYS A 224 -8.11 8.20 -18.62
CA LYS A 224 -7.01 7.22 -18.67
C LYS A 224 -6.72 6.54 -17.32
N SER A 225 -6.54 7.31 -16.25
CA SER A 225 -6.30 6.76 -14.89
C SER A 225 -7.51 6.02 -14.35
N THR A 226 -8.73 6.39 -14.77
CA THR A 226 -9.96 5.66 -14.45
C THR A 226 -9.96 4.30 -15.15
N LEU A 227 -9.59 4.26 -16.43
CA LEU A 227 -9.44 3.02 -17.19
C LEU A 227 -8.39 2.11 -16.56
N ALA A 228 -7.23 2.65 -16.19
CA ALA A 228 -6.17 1.89 -15.51
C ALA A 228 -6.67 1.23 -14.20
N ARG A 229 -7.46 1.95 -13.40
CA ARG A 229 -8.06 1.41 -12.16
C ARG A 229 -9.13 0.35 -12.42
N LEU A 230 -9.89 0.49 -13.48
CA LEU A 230 -10.87 -0.51 -13.90
C LEU A 230 -10.19 -1.80 -14.37
N ILE A 231 -9.15 -1.70 -15.19
CA ILE A 231 -8.35 -2.84 -15.63
C ILE A 231 -7.65 -3.52 -14.44
N ALA A 232 -7.19 -2.73 -13.45
CA ALA A 232 -6.59 -3.26 -12.23
C ALA A 232 -7.59 -3.89 -11.25
N GLY A 233 -8.89 -3.85 -11.53
CA GLY A 233 -9.93 -4.37 -10.64
C GLY A 233 -10.22 -3.54 -9.39
N TYR A 234 -9.70 -2.29 -9.32
CA TYR A 234 -9.91 -1.42 -8.16
C TYR A 234 -11.27 -0.72 -8.17
N THR A 235 -11.91 -0.67 -9.33
CA THR A 235 -13.22 -0.04 -9.54
C THR A 235 -14.00 -0.90 -10.52
N THR A 236 -15.27 -1.17 -10.24
CA THR A 236 -16.13 -1.97 -11.13
C THR A 236 -16.74 -1.07 -12.21
N PRO A 237 -16.75 -1.47 -13.49
CA PRO A 237 -17.40 -0.72 -14.55
C PRO A 237 -18.93 -0.68 -14.34
N SER A 238 -19.57 0.37 -14.86
CA SER A 238 -21.05 0.48 -14.85
C SER A 238 -21.69 -0.44 -15.89
N SER A 239 -20.99 -0.69 -16.99
CA SER A 239 -21.34 -1.70 -18.01
C SER A 239 -20.09 -2.08 -18.81
N GLY A 240 -20.18 -3.12 -19.63
CA GLY A 240 -19.05 -3.74 -20.31
C GLY A 240 -18.33 -4.76 -19.43
N ALA A 241 -17.27 -5.35 -19.94
CA ALA A 241 -16.49 -6.38 -19.24
C ALA A 241 -15.00 -6.15 -19.39
N VAL A 242 -14.25 -6.52 -18.35
CA VAL A 242 -12.78 -6.57 -18.36
C VAL A 242 -12.36 -7.97 -17.99
N THR A 243 -11.80 -8.70 -18.94
CA THR A 243 -11.35 -10.07 -18.71
C THR A 243 -9.84 -10.18 -18.87
N PHE A 244 -9.24 -11.03 -18.06
CA PHE A 244 -7.83 -11.38 -18.14
C PHE A 244 -7.69 -12.89 -18.13
N GLU A 245 -7.02 -13.44 -19.16
CA GLU A 245 -6.92 -14.89 -19.36
C GLU A 245 -8.30 -15.59 -19.38
N GLY A 246 -9.33 -14.93 -19.96
CA GLY A 246 -10.70 -15.43 -20.01
C GLY A 246 -11.55 -15.21 -18.75
N HIS A 247 -10.96 -14.73 -17.65
CA HIS A 247 -11.63 -14.51 -16.38
C HIS A 247 -12.07 -13.06 -16.20
N ASP A 248 -13.28 -12.85 -15.72
CA ASP A 248 -13.73 -11.51 -15.38
C ASP A 248 -13.01 -10.98 -14.12
N ILE A 249 -12.26 -9.88 -14.32
CA ILE A 249 -11.41 -9.31 -13.27
C ILE A 249 -12.23 -8.87 -12.04
N HIS A 250 -13.47 -8.44 -12.23
CA HIS A 250 -14.25 -7.85 -11.13
C HIS A 250 -14.97 -8.91 -10.31
N SER A 251 -15.52 -9.94 -10.94
CA SER A 251 -16.17 -11.06 -10.24
C SER A 251 -15.17 -11.99 -9.57
N GLU A 252 -13.99 -12.23 -10.22
CA GLU A 252 -12.97 -13.18 -9.77
C GLU A 252 -11.70 -12.49 -9.24
N TYR A 253 -11.81 -11.21 -8.86
CA TYR A 253 -10.67 -10.40 -8.40
C TYR A 253 -9.83 -11.06 -7.32
N ALA A 254 -10.46 -11.75 -6.37
CA ALA A 254 -9.76 -12.38 -5.26
C ALA A 254 -8.73 -13.44 -5.74
N SER A 255 -9.02 -14.16 -6.81
CA SER A 255 -8.15 -15.18 -7.41
C SER A 255 -7.10 -14.57 -8.35
N LEU A 256 -7.48 -13.47 -9.07
CA LEU A 256 -6.60 -12.82 -10.04
C LEU A 256 -5.63 -11.79 -9.44
N ARG A 257 -5.91 -11.25 -8.24
CA ARG A 257 -5.15 -10.13 -7.66
C ARG A 257 -3.64 -10.35 -7.49
N SER A 258 -3.18 -11.60 -7.41
CA SER A 258 -1.75 -11.94 -7.35
C SER A 258 -1.07 -11.87 -8.71
N ARG A 259 -1.85 -11.96 -9.80
CA ARG A 259 -1.41 -11.90 -11.20
C ARG A 259 -1.48 -10.49 -11.78
N ILE A 260 -2.12 -9.54 -11.08
CA ILE A 260 -2.31 -8.16 -11.51
C ILE A 260 -1.48 -7.23 -10.62
N GLY A 261 -0.58 -6.44 -11.23
CA GLY A 261 0.18 -5.38 -10.58
C GLY A 261 -0.31 -4.00 -11.05
N MET A 262 -0.52 -3.07 -10.12
CA MET A 262 -0.89 -1.69 -10.44
C MET A 262 0.08 -0.71 -9.76
N VAL A 263 0.80 0.05 -10.57
CA VAL A 263 1.67 1.14 -10.13
C VAL A 263 0.94 2.48 -10.32
N PRO A 264 0.50 3.15 -9.26
CA PRO A 264 -0.20 4.42 -9.37
C PRO A 264 0.74 5.56 -9.76
N GLN A 265 0.15 6.69 -10.17
CA GLN A 265 0.86 7.92 -10.54
C GLN A 265 1.76 8.41 -9.40
N ASP A 266 1.22 8.49 -8.18
CA ASP A 266 2.01 8.83 -7.00
C ASP A 266 2.87 7.64 -6.53
N ASP A 267 4.07 7.95 -5.97
CA ASP A 267 4.94 6.94 -5.38
C ASP A 267 4.43 6.50 -4.01
N VAL A 268 3.57 5.49 -4.03
CA VAL A 268 2.88 4.97 -2.84
C VAL A 268 3.80 4.00 -2.09
N VAL A 269 4.82 4.54 -1.42
CA VAL A 269 5.82 3.79 -0.64
C VAL A 269 6.08 4.50 0.69
N HIS A 270 6.34 3.75 1.77
CA HIS A 270 6.74 4.33 3.06
C HIS A 270 8.10 5.03 2.95
N ARG A 271 8.10 6.35 2.99
CA ARG A 271 9.30 7.19 2.77
C ARG A 271 10.36 7.03 3.87
N GLN A 272 9.97 6.65 5.08
CA GLN A 272 10.83 6.48 6.25
C GLN A 272 11.62 5.16 6.23
N LEU A 273 11.19 4.17 5.46
CA LEU A 273 11.86 2.88 5.35
C LEU A 273 12.98 2.90 4.30
N THR A 274 13.94 1.97 4.42
CA THR A 274 14.85 1.67 3.32
C THR A 274 14.11 0.87 2.24
N VAL A 275 14.64 0.85 1.01
CA VAL A 275 14.04 0.08 -0.09
C VAL A 275 13.90 -1.39 0.29
N ASN A 276 14.97 -2.00 0.81
CA ASN A 276 14.97 -3.39 1.25
C ASN A 276 13.93 -3.65 2.36
N GLN A 277 13.77 -2.73 3.32
CA GLN A 277 12.75 -2.87 4.37
C GLN A 277 11.34 -2.79 3.80
N ALA A 278 11.07 -1.84 2.90
CA ALA A 278 9.76 -1.69 2.27
C ALA A 278 9.39 -2.95 1.47
N LEU A 279 10.31 -3.45 0.63
CA LEU A 279 10.12 -4.67 -0.13
C LEU A 279 9.97 -5.91 0.76
N SER A 280 10.76 -6.03 1.84
CA SER A 280 10.67 -7.17 2.76
C SER A 280 9.32 -7.25 3.47
N TYR A 281 8.76 -6.11 3.94
CA TYR A 281 7.42 -6.09 4.52
C TYR A 281 6.34 -6.39 3.49
N ALA A 282 6.47 -5.86 2.27
CA ALA A 282 5.53 -6.15 1.19
C ALA A 282 5.58 -7.62 0.78
N ALA A 283 6.78 -8.22 0.67
CA ALA A 283 6.96 -9.64 0.38
C ALA A 283 6.30 -10.53 1.47
N GLU A 284 6.42 -10.14 2.74
CA GLU A 284 5.80 -10.90 3.84
C GLU A 284 4.26 -10.86 3.81
N LEU A 285 3.67 -9.76 3.29
CA LEU A 285 2.22 -9.61 3.16
C LEU A 285 1.64 -10.25 1.90
N ARG A 286 2.41 -10.29 0.80
CA ARG A 286 1.92 -10.67 -0.53
C ARG A 286 2.25 -12.10 -0.91
N LEU A 287 3.43 -12.62 -0.48
CA LEU A 287 3.88 -13.95 -0.87
C LEU A 287 3.18 -15.05 -0.06
N PRO A 288 3.05 -16.25 -0.62
CA PRO A 288 2.39 -17.37 0.01
C PRO A 288 2.89 -17.67 1.43
N PRO A 289 2.03 -18.18 2.33
CA PRO A 289 2.39 -18.38 3.73
C PRO A 289 3.50 -19.43 3.95
N ASP A 290 3.70 -20.35 3.02
CA ASP A 290 4.76 -21.37 3.03
C ASP A 290 6.14 -20.82 2.62
N THR A 291 6.22 -19.58 2.15
CA THR A 291 7.49 -18.92 1.76
C THR A 291 8.35 -18.65 2.99
N SER A 292 9.55 -19.23 3.06
CA SER A 292 10.50 -19.00 4.14
C SER A 292 11.07 -17.57 4.14
N LYS A 293 11.71 -17.17 5.24
CA LYS A 293 12.38 -15.86 5.30
C LYS A 293 13.52 -15.78 4.25
N ALA A 294 14.24 -16.88 4.03
CA ALA A 294 15.34 -16.94 3.04
C ALA A 294 14.81 -16.81 1.61
N ASP A 295 13.69 -17.47 1.28
CA ASP A 295 13.07 -17.36 -0.04
C ASP A 295 12.59 -15.96 -0.31
N ARG A 296 11.93 -15.32 0.68
CA ARG A 296 11.50 -13.92 0.54
C ARG A 296 12.69 -12.98 0.29
N ALA A 297 13.81 -13.20 0.99
CA ALA A 297 15.02 -12.42 0.78
C ALA A 297 15.59 -12.61 -0.63
N LYS A 298 15.56 -13.83 -1.19
CA LYS A 298 15.97 -14.10 -2.57
C LYS A 298 15.09 -13.35 -3.57
N VAL A 299 13.76 -13.40 -3.39
CA VAL A 299 12.82 -12.65 -4.26
C VAL A 299 13.07 -11.14 -4.21
N VAL A 300 13.28 -10.60 -3.01
CA VAL A 300 13.59 -9.16 -2.86
C VAL A 300 14.91 -8.82 -3.57
N ALA A 301 15.96 -9.66 -3.41
CA ALA A 301 17.25 -9.45 -4.08
C ALA A 301 17.11 -9.51 -5.61
N GLN A 302 16.36 -10.48 -6.14
CA GLN A 302 16.11 -10.61 -7.57
C GLN A 302 15.37 -9.40 -8.13
N VAL A 303 14.32 -8.91 -7.47
CA VAL A 303 13.59 -7.72 -7.90
C VAL A 303 14.45 -6.46 -7.84
N LEU A 304 15.32 -6.34 -6.82
CA LEU A 304 16.26 -5.22 -6.73
C LEU A 304 17.28 -5.24 -7.87
N GLU A 305 17.71 -6.41 -8.30
CA GLU A 305 18.62 -6.60 -9.43
C GLU A 305 17.94 -6.28 -10.77
N GLU A 306 16.72 -6.83 -11.00
CA GLU A 306 15.90 -6.59 -12.20
C GLU A 306 15.65 -5.08 -12.45
N LEU A 307 15.58 -4.28 -11.37
CA LEU A 307 15.30 -2.85 -11.45
C LEU A 307 16.53 -1.95 -11.20
N ASP A 308 17.74 -2.53 -11.19
CA ASP A 308 19.00 -1.80 -10.89
C ASP A 308 18.91 -0.97 -9.60
N LEU A 309 18.35 -1.55 -8.53
CA LEU A 309 18.21 -0.93 -7.22
C LEU A 309 19.11 -1.56 -6.15
N THR A 310 19.92 -2.55 -6.49
CA THR A 310 20.77 -3.29 -5.54
C THR A 310 21.68 -2.36 -4.73
N LYS A 311 22.30 -1.37 -5.39
CA LYS A 311 23.17 -0.35 -4.74
C LYS A 311 22.39 0.57 -3.77
N HIS A 312 21.08 0.68 -3.94
CA HIS A 312 20.17 1.54 -3.16
C HIS A 312 19.31 0.77 -2.17
N ALA A 313 19.56 -0.54 -1.98
CA ALA A 313 18.76 -1.40 -1.10
C ALA A 313 18.62 -0.85 0.32
N ASP A 314 19.70 -0.33 0.89
CA ASP A 314 19.73 0.22 2.24
C ASP A 314 19.52 1.75 2.30
N THR A 315 19.28 2.38 1.15
CA THR A 315 18.94 3.80 1.08
C THR A 315 17.48 4.00 1.48
N ARG A 316 17.20 5.02 2.30
CA ARG A 316 15.82 5.39 2.65
C ARG A 316 15.11 5.92 1.41
N VAL A 317 13.82 5.59 1.29
CA VAL A 317 12.99 5.96 0.14
C VAL A 317 12.87 7.48 -0.03
N ASP A 318 12.87 8.26 1.04
CA ASP A 318 12.87 9.74 1.00
C ASP A 318 14.17 10.35 0.44
N LYS A 319 15.28 9.57 0.42
CA LYS A 319 16.59 9.97 -0.09
C LYS A 319 16.82 9.59 -1.55
N LEU A 320 15.92 8.82 -2.14
CA LEU A 320 16.01 8.38 -3.53
C LEU A 320 15.69 9.52 -4.50
N SER A 321 16.31 9.50 -5.69
CA SER A 321 15.88 10.34 -6.81
C SER A 321 14.45 9.98 -7.26
N GLY A 322 13.80 10.83 -8.05
CA GLY A 322 12.46 10.56 -8.59
C GLY A 322 12.38 9.23 -9.31
N GLY A 323 13.30 8.97 -10.26
CA GLY A 323 13.35 7.72 -11.02
C GLY A 323 13.65 6.49 -10.16
N GLN A 324 14.56 6.59 -9.18
CA GLN A 324 14.84 5.49 -8.25
C GLN A 324 13.62 5.18 -7.38
N ARG A 325 12.89 6.21 -6.95
CA ARG A 325 11.67 6.03 -6.16
C ARG A 325 10.55 5.40 -6.98
N LYS A 326 10.41 5.79 -8.25
CA LYS A 326 9.46 5.16 -9.16
C LYS A 326 9.81 3.68 -9.37
N ARG A 327 11.09 3.35 -9.63
CA ARG A 327 11.55 1.95 -9.72
C ARG A 327 11.26 1.18 -8.43
N ALA A 328 11.45 1.78 -7.25
CA ALA A 328 11.07 1.16 -5.97
C ALA A 328 9.56 0.92 -5.84
N SER A 329 8.72 1.79 -6.41
CA SER A 329 7.26 1.60 -6.47
C SER A 329 6.88 0.45 -7.41
N VAL A 330 7.57 0.30 -8.56
CA VAL A 330 7.42 -0.85 -9.47
C VAL A 330 7.88 -2.14 -8.79
N ALA A 331 9.02 -2.10 -8.07
CA ALA A 331 9.57 -3.25 -7.33
C ALA A 331 8.55 -3.90 -6.39
N LEU A 332 7.72 -3.08 -5.73
CA LEU A 332 6.67 -3.60 -4.84
C LEU A 332 5.64 -4.46 -5.58
N GLU A 333 5.34 -4.13 -6.83
CA GLU A 333 4.40 -4.93 -7.63
C GLU A 333 5.05 -6.18 -8.21
N LEU A 334 6.32 -6.12 -8.58
CA LEU A 334 7.04 -7.27 -9.15
C LEU A 334 7.30 -8.41 -8.15
N LEU A 335 7.15 -8.18 -6.83
CA LEU A 335 7.36 -9.21 -5.81
C LEU A 335 6.52 -10.48 -6.02
N THR A 336 5.34 -10.37 -6.63
CA THR A 336 4.45 -11.50 -6.93
C THR A 336 4.61 -12.03 -8.34
N GLY A 337 5.48 -11.44 -9.17
CA GLY A 337 5.65 -11.81 -10.56
C GLY A 337 4.38 -11.67 -11.38
N PRO A 338 3.71 -10.50 -11.42
CA PRO A 338 2.41 -10.36 -12.07
C PRO A 338 2.52 -10.59 -13.57
N SER A 339 1.51 -11.27 -14.16
CA SER A 339 1.38 -11.46 -15.61
C SER A 339 0.78 -10.25 -16.32
N LEU A 340 -0.03 -9.45 -15.62
CA LEU A 340 -0.58 -8.16 -16.05
C LEU A 340 -0.01 -7.04 -15.19
N LEU A 341 0.68 -6.08 -15.80
CA LEU A 341 1.25 -4.91 -15.12
C LEU A 341 0.68 -3.63 -15.71
N ILE A 342 0.06 -2.81 -14.87
CA ILE A 342 -0.55 -1.54 -15.25
C ILE A 342 0.21 -0.41 -14.55
N LEU A 343 0.63 0.61 -15.31
CA LEU A 343 1.34 1.76 -14.75
C LEU A 343 0.63 3.06 -15.16
N ASP A 344 0.30 3.88 -14.17
CA ASP A 344 -0.34 5.18 -14.38
C ASP A 344 0.73 6.28 -14.31
N GLU A 345 1.06 6.87 -15.45
CA GLU A 345 2.07 7.92 -15.63
C GLU A 345 3.42 7.63 -14.92
N PRO A 346 4.07 6.49 -15.22
CA PRO A 346 5.28 6.08 -14.48
C PRO A 346 6.47 6.99 -14.67
N THR A 347 6.46 7.86 -15.67
CA THR A 347 7.55 8.76 -16.06
C THR A 347 7.25 10.23 -15.74
N SER A 348 6.08 10.52 -15.17
CA SER A 348 5.69 11.89 -14.83
C SER A 348 6.69 12.54 -13.85
N GLY A 349 7.19 13.72 -14.22
CA GLY A 349 8.15 14.47 -13.41
C GLY A 349 9.60 13.96 -13.45
N LEU A 350 9.92 13.05 -14.37
CA LEU A 350 11.31 12.61 -14.63
C LEU A 350 11.94 13.45 -15.74
N ASP A 351 13.26 13.51 -15.74
CA ASP A 351 14.01 14.04 -16.87
C ASP A 351 13.98 13.06 -18.06
N PRO A 352 14.24 13.51 -19.30
CA PRO A 352 14.13 12.66 -20.49
C PRO A 352 15.04 11.41 -20.48
N ALA A 353 16.18 11.45 -19.81
CA ALA A 353 17.07 10.29 -19.74
C ALA A 353 16.54 9.21 -18.80
N LEU A 354 15.95 9.62 -17.66
CA LEU A 354 15.28 8.72 -16.72
C LEU A 354 13.96 8.17 -17.29
N ASP A 355 13.24 8.99 -18.04
CA ASP A 355 12.02 8.57 -18.76
C ASP A 355 12.34 7.43 -19.72
N HIS A 356 13.37 7.59 -20.57
CA HIS A 356 13.83 6.54 -21.47
C HIS A 356 14.20 5.25 -20.71
N GLN A 357 14.94 5.35 -19.60
CA GLN A 357 15.32 4.18 -18.81
C GLN A 357 14.11 3.41 -18.27
N VAL A 358 13.08 4.15 -17.78
CA VAL A 358 11.84 3.53 -17.31
C VAL A 358 11.09 2.83 -18.45
N MET A 359 10.98 3.47 -19.61
CA MET A 359 10.28 2.89 -20.76
C MET A 359 11.01 1.64 -21.29
N MET A 360 12.34 1.66 -21.36
CA MET A 360 13.14 0.48 -21.73
C MET A 360 12.99 -0.67 -20.73
N MET A 361 12.93 -0.37 -19.43
CA MET A 361 12.63 -1.36 -18.41
C MET A 361 11.24 -1.98 -18.62
N LEU A 362 10.21 -1.17 -18.94
CA LEU A 362 8.87 -1.68 -19.22
C LEU A 362 8.85 -2.56 -20.48
N ARG A 363 9.65 -2.23 -21.51
CA ARG A 363 9.81 -3.06 -22.68
C ARG A 363 10.39 -4.44 -22.32
N GLN A 364 11.45 -4.47 -21.53
CA GLN A 364 12.06 -5.72 -21.04
C GLN A 364 11.07 -6.57 -20.23
N LEU A 365 10.22 -5.93 -19.40
CA LEU A 365 9.18 -6.63 -18.65
C LEU A 365 8.10 -7.22 -19.58
N ALA A 366 7.77 -6.54 -20.67
CA ALA A 366 6.87 -7.08 -21.68
C ALA A 366 7.52 -8.22 -22.47
N ASP A 367 8.79 -8.06 -22.90
CA ASP A 367 9.55 -9.09 -23.61
C ASP A 367 9.69 -10.39 -22.78
N ALA A 368 9.67 -10.28 -21.46
CA ALA A 368 9.60 -11.43 -20.55
C ALA A 368 8.19 -12.09 -20.47
N GLY A 369 7.30 -11.81 -21.44
CA GLY A 369 5.98 -12.46 -21.58
C GLY A 369 4.84 -11.83 -20.80
N ARG A 370 5.03 -10.65 -20.17
CA ARG A 370 3.97 -9.96 -19.43
C ARG A 370 3.10 -9.11 -20.35
N VAL A 371 1.83 -8.90 -19.97
CA VAL A 371 0.99 -7.84 -20.54
C VAL A 371 1.30 -6.55 -19.78
N VAL A 372 1.85 -5.54 -20.47
CA VAL A 372 2.21 -4.26 -19.84
C VAL A 372 1.36 -3.14 -20.43
N ILE A 373 0.59 -2.47 -19.57
CA ILE A 373 -0.23 -1.29 -19.93
C ILE A 373 0.40 -0.06 -19.29
N VAL A 374 0.81 0.91 -20.09
CA VAL A 374 1.36 2.17 -19.61
C VAL A 374 0.48 3.34 -20.00
N VAL A 375 -0.09 4.02 -19.01
CA VAL A 375 -0.75 5.31 -19.23
C VAL A 375 0.32 6.39 -19.26
N THR A 376 0.41 7.13 -20.36
CA THR A 376 1.41 8.19 -20.49
C THR A 376 0.87 9.40 -21.26
N HIS A 377 1.47 10.54 -21.01
CA HIS A 377 1.31 11.75 -21.82
C HIS A 377 2.58 12.06 -22.65
N MET A 378 3.65 11.28 -22.44
CA MET A 378 4.91 11.41 -23.17
C MET A 378 4.81 10.65 -24.49
N LEU A 379 5.06 11.37 -25.59
CA LEU A 379 4.91 10.84 -26.96
C LEU A 379 6.23 10.37 -27.56
N SER A 380 7.36 10.65 -26.90
CA SER A 380 8.71 10.45 -27.44
C SER A 380 9.14 8.98 -27.56
N TYR A 381 8.44 8.08 -26.86
CA TYR A 381 8.80 6.65 -26.79
C TYR A 381 7.65 5.73 -27.14
N LEU A 382 6.70 6.21 -27.96
CA LEU A 382 5.60 5.38 -28.44
C LEU A 382 6.05 4.34 -29.46
N ASP A 383 7.15 4.58 -30.12
CA ASP A 383 7.84 3.69 -31.09
C ASP A 383 8.32 2.37 -30.48
N ILE A 384 8.59 2.34 -29.16
CA ILE A 384 8.94 1.10 -28.46
C ILE A 384 7.72 0.32 -27.97
N CYS A 385 6.52 0.85 -28.13
CA CYS A 385 5.26 0.17 -27.77
C CYS A 385 4.76 -0.65 -28.96
N ASP A 386 4.18 -1.82 -28.68
CA ASP A 386 3.57 -2.65 -29.70
C ASP A 386 2.17 -2.16 -30.08
N GLN A 387 1.49 -1.50 -29.15
CA GLN A 387 0.12 -1.07 -29.30
C GLN A 387 -0.12 0.28 -28.64
N LEU A 388 -1.00 1.07 -29.24
CA LEU A 388 -1.43 2.37 -28.77
C LEU A 388 -2.95 2.41 -28.68
N LEU A 389 -3.45 2.84 -27.50
CA LEU A 389 -4.85 3.21 -27.29
C LEU A 389 -4.96 4.73 -27.13
N LEU A 390 -5.61 5.40 -28.07
CA LEU A 390 -5.92 6.83 -27.98
C LEU A 390 -7.33 7.02 -27.41
N VAL A 391 -7.40 7.63 -26.22
CA VAL A 391 -8.65 7.93 -25.53
C VAL A 391 -9.05 9.38 -25.78
N ALA A 392 -10.21 9.56 -26.41
CA ALA A 392 -10.83 10.85 -26.66
C ALA A 392 -11.50 11.43 -25.39
N PRO A 393 -11.74 12.76 -25.34
CA PRO A 393 -12.56 13.36 -24.29
C PRO A 393 -13.91 12.66 -24.13
N GLY A 394 -14.35 12.49 -22.86
CA GLY A 394 -15.55 11.70 -22.55
C GLY A 394 -15.31 10.21 -22.46
N GLY A 395 -14.05 9.75 -22.50
CA GLY A 395 -13.69 8.36 -22.29
C GLY A 395 -14.14 7.46 -23.45
N LYS A 396 -13.83 7.85 -24.68
CA LYS A 396 -14.17 7.11 -25.90
C LYS A 396 -12.92 6.65 -26.61
N THR A 397 -12.94 5.46 -27.22
CA THR A 397 -11.82 4.99 -28.04
C THR A 397 -11.78 5.74 -29.36
N ALA A 398 -10.68 6.41 -29.68
CA ALA A 398 -10.45 7.06 -30.96
C ALA A 398 -9.54 6.23 -31.89
N TYR A 399 -8.59 5.49 -31.30
CA TYR A 399 -7.69 4.62 -32.03
C TYR A 399 -7.22 3.48 -31.11
N CYS A 400 -7.08 2.29 -31.64
CA CYS A 400 -6.42 1.16 -31.02
C CYS A 400 -5.69 0.37 -32.12
N GLY A 401 -4.36 0.26 -31.99
CA GLY A 401 -3.53 -0.41 -33.00
C GLY A 401 -2.04 -0.08 -32.84
N PRO A 402 -1.18 -0.54 -33.77
CA PRO A 402 0.25 -0.24 -33.76
C PRO A 402 0.50 1.29 -33.84
N PRO A 403 1.52 1.84 -33.16
CA PRO A 403 1.81 3.28 -33.20
C PRO A 403 2.01 3.83 -34.62
N ASP A 404 2.63 3.06 -35.50
CA ASP A 404 2.91 3.45 -36.89
C ASP A 404 1.63 3.62 -37.74
N GLY A 405 0.58 2.88 -37.43
CA GLY A 405 -0.70 2.93 -38.12
C GLY A 405 -1.53 4.18 -37.86
N ILE A 406 -1.21 4.98 -36.82
CA ILE A 406 -2.03 6.13 -36.45
C ILE A 406 -2.07 7.21 -37.54
N GLY A 407 -0.93 7.38 -38.25
CA GLY A 407 -0.80 8.38 -39.33
C GLY A 407 -1.75 8.14 -40.47
N GLU A 408 -1.94 6.88 -40.87
CA GLU A 408 -2.87 6.46 -41.89
C GLU A 408 -4.32 6.68 -41.48
N VAL A 409 -4.64 6.34 -40.24
CA VAL A 409 -6.00 6.44 -39.68
C VAL A 409 -6.43 7.89 -39.43
N MET A 410 -5.55 8.73 -38.95
CA MET A 410 -5.82 10.13 -38.59
C MET A 410 -5.48 11.12 -39.71
N GLY A 411 -4.90 10.66 -40.82
CA GLY A 411 -4.44 11.49 -41.92
C GLY A 411 -3.26 12.40 -41.59
N THR A 412 -2.62 12.19 -40.45
CA THR A 412 -1.45 12.97 -39.99
C THR A 412 -0.68 12.23 -38.88
N THR A 413 0.65 12.40 -38.86
CA THR A 413 1.51 11.93 -37.77
C THR A 413 1.79 13.03 -36.73
N ASN A 414 1.27 14.23 -36.93
CA ASN A 414 1.46 15.34 -36.00
C ASN A 414 0.51 15.21 -34.81
N TRP A 415 1.04 14.88 -33.64
CA TRP A 415 0.28 14.65 -32.42
C TRP A 415 -0.60 15.85 -32.03
N ALA A 416 -0.13 17.09 -32.20
CA ALA A 416 -0.92 18.26 -31.87
C ALA A 416 -2.19 18.37 -32.74
N LYS A 417 -2.07 18.01 -34.03
CA LYS A 417 -3.24 17.94 -34.94
C LYS A 417 -4.15 16.77 -34.57
N ILE A 418 -3.59 15.59 -34.26
CA ILE A 418 -4.37 14.42 -33.82
C ILE A 418 -5.19 14.73 -32.58
N PHE A 419 -4.56 15.28 -31.52
CA PHE A 419 -5.30 15.68 -30.32
C PHE A 419 -6.31 16.80 -30.57
N GLY A 420 -6.00 17.72 -31.50
CA GLY A 420 -6.94 18.79 -31.92
C GLY A 420 -8.19 18.21 -32.62
N GLN A 421 -8.00 17.29 -33.56
CA GLN A 421 -9.09 16.60 -34.27
C GLN A 421 -9.96 15.77 -33.33
N VAL A 422 -9.34 14.92 -32.52
CA VAL A 422 -10.03 14.05 -31.55
C VAL A 422 -10.72 14.87 -30.44
N GLY A 423 -10.15 16.03 -30.08
CA GLY A 423 -10.73 16.96 -29.10
C GLY A 423 -11.90 17.77 -29.64
N ALA A 424 -11.90 18.10 -30.94
CA ALA A 424 -12.95 18.86 -31.60
C ALA A 424 -14.24 18.04 -31.77
N ASP A 425 -14.12 16.76 -32.15
CA ASP A 425 -15.26 15.85 -32.32
C ASP A 425 -14.91 14.44 -31.82
N PRO A 426 -15.05 14.21 -30.50
CA PRO A 426 -14.80 12.90 -29.91
C PRO A 426 -15.76 11.79 -30.40
N ASP A 427 -16.99 12.17 -30.75
CA ASP A 427 -18.02 11.22 -31.20
C ASP A 427 -17.74 10.71 -32.59
N GLU A 428 -17.31 11.57 -33.48
CA GLU A 428 -16.90 11.20 -34.85
C GLU A 428 -15.66 10.30 -34.83
N ALA A 429 -14.67 10.65 -33.98
CA ALA A 429 -13.46 9.83 -33.82
C ALA A 429 -13.81 8.41 -33.35
N ASN A 430 -14.71 8.29 -32.37
CA ASN A 430 -15.18 6.99 -31.87
C ASN A 430 -16.02 6.21 -32.92
N ARG A 431 -16.88 6.90 -33.66
CA ARG A 431 -17.67 6.26 -34.71
C ARG A 431 -16.78 5.63 -35.78
N ARG A 432 -15.77 6.35 -36.27
CA ARG A 432 -14.78 5.85 -37.23
C ARG A 432 -13.99 4.65 -36.70
N PHE A 433 -13.65 4.67 -35.41
CA PHE A 433 -13.02 3.53 -34.79
C PHE A 433 -13.92 2.30 -34.81
N ARG A 434 -15.18 2.43 -34.39
CA ARG A 434 -16.14 1.32 -34.36
C ARG A 434 -16.44 0.74 -35.75
N GLU A 435 -16.58 1.56 -36.79
CA GLU A 435 -16.79 1.13 -38.16
C GLU A 435 -15.65 0.22 -38.67
N ARG A 436 -14.40 0.49 -38.19
CA ARG A 436 -13.24 -0.34 -38.52
C ARG A 436 -13.20 -1.62 -37.68
N GLU A 437 -13.51 -1.52 -36.42
CA GLU A 437 -13.52 -2.67 -35.50
C GLU A 437 -14.54 -3.73 -35.95
N GLN A 438 -15.70 -3.30 -36.44
CA GLN A 438 -16.74 -4.20 -36.99
C GLN A 438 -16.30 -4.95 -38.23
N GLN A 439 -15.29 -4.48 -38.95
CA GLN A 439 -14.73 -5.14 -40.13
C GLN A 439 -13.70 -6.22 -39.78
N GLN A 440 -13.24 -6.27 -38.53
CA GLN A 440 -12.32 -7.30 -38.04
C GLN A 440 -13.11 -8.50 -37.49
N PRO A 441 -12.66 -9.74 -37.74
CA PRO A 441 -13.31 -10.91 -37.16
C PRO A 441 -13.22 -10.80 -35.61
N PRO A 442 -14.31 -11.16 -34.90
CA PRO A 442 -14.31 -11.09 -33.42
C PRO A 442 -13.19 -11.97 -32.86
N PRO A 443 -12.43 -11.50 -31.85
CA PRO A 443 -11.42 -12.31 -31.24
C PRO A 443 -12.05 -13.58 -30.65
N GLN A 444 -11.38 -14.71 -30.82
CA GLN A 444 -11.84 -15.98 -30.26
C GLN A 444 -11.76 -15.86 -28.75
N THR A 445 -12.90 -15.96 -28.07
CA THR A 445 -13.00 -15.92 -26.64
C THR A 445 -12.68 -17.28 -26.08
N ASP A 446 -11.59 -17.39 -25.33
CA ASP A 446 -11.29 -18.61 -24.58
C ASP A 446 -12.34 -18.85 -23.49
N LYS A 447 -12.68 -20.11 -23.25
CA LYS A 447 -13.58 -20.46 -22.15
C LYS A 447 -12.86 -20.18 -20.83
N PRO A 448 -13.47 -19.43 -19.89
CA PRO A 448 -12.88 -19.20 -18.60
C PRO A 448 -12.68 -20.53 -17.87
N VAL A 449 -11.55 -20.65 -17.24
CA VAL A 449 -11.15 -21.85 -16.51
C VAL A 449 -11.25 -21.53 -15.00
N ASP A 450 -11.73 -22.48 -14.18
CA ASP A 450 -11.89 -22.26 -12.73
C ASP A 450 -10.53 -21.96 -12.05
N LEU A 451 -10.37 -20.77 -11.48
CA LEU A 451 -9.16 -20.34 -10.77
C LEU A 451 -9.05 -20.85 -9.33
N GLY A 452 -10.08 -21.54 -8.84
CA GLY A 452 -10.17 -22.06 -7.48
C GLY A 452 -10.25 -20.98 -6.39
N GLU A 453 -10.16 -21.40 -5.12
CA GLU A 453 -10.27 -20.50 -3.99
C GLU A 453 -9.05 -19.56 -3.84
N PRO A 454 -9.27 -18.30 -3.50
CA PRO A 454 -8.19 -17.32 -3.32
C PRO A 454 -7.25 -17.70 -2.17
N VAL A 455 -5.94 -17.58 -2.40
CA VAL A 455 -4.95 -17.77 -1.32
C VAL A 455 -5.03 -16.64 -0.31
N HIS A 456 -5.33 -16.98 0.93
CA HIS A 456 -5.37 -16.02 2.04
C HIS A 456 -4.12 -16.12 2.92
N THR A 457 -3.41 -15.01 3.08
CA THR A 457 -2.40 -14.89 4.15
C THR A 457 -3.08 -14.88 5.52
N SER A 458 -2.53 -15.59 6.50
CA SER A 458 -3.16 -15.66 7.82
C SER A 458 -3.23 -14.28 8.47
N VAL A 459 -4.39 -13.96 9.07
CA VAL A 459 -4.65 -12.68 9.76
C VAL A 459 -3.60 -12.41 10.85
N ARG A 460 -3.16 -13.45 11.58
CA ARG A 460 -2.12 -13.33 12.63
C ARG A 460 -0.79 -12.87 12.06
N ARG A 461 -0.39 -13.39 10.89
CA ARG A 461 0.85 -12.97 10.22
C ARG A 461 0.75 -11.52 9.75
N GLN A 462 -0.39 -11.12 9.17
CA GLN A 462 -0.65 -9.74 8.77
C GLN A 462 -0.52 -8.78 9.97
N ILE A 463 -1.16 -9.11 11.11
CA ILE A 463 -1.05 -8.32 12.35
C ILE A 463 0.40 -8.16 12.78
N SER A 464 1.15 -9.27 12.86
CA SER A 464 2.56 -9.25 13.28
C SER A 464 3.43 -8.39 12.35
N THR A 465 3.26 -8.51 11.03
CA THR A 465 4.04 -7.77 10.04
C THR A 465 3.74 -6.27 10.11
N ILE A 466 2.45 -5.90 10.15
CA ILE A 466 2.03 -4.50 10.25
C ILE A 466 2.47 -3.89 11.60
N ALA A 467 2.35 -4.61 12.70
CA ALA A 467 2.80 -4.12 14.01
C ALA A 467 4.31 -3.83 14.04
N ARG A 468 5.14 -4.76 13.55
CA ARG A 468 6.60 -4.55 13.44
C ARG A 468 6.96 -3.39 12.52
N ARG A 469 6.24 -3.26 11.39
CA ARG A 469 6.40 -2.14 10.48
C ARG A 469 6.03 -0.82 11.15
N GLN A 470 4.90 -0.77 11.86
CA GLN A 470 4.43 0.44 12.56
C GLN A 470 5.42 0.93 13.61
N VAL A 471 5.95 0.03 14.45
CA VAL A 471 7.00 0.39 15.43
C VAL A 471 8.21 0.99 14.70
N ARG A 472 8.64 0.35 13.60
CA ARG A 472 9.79 0.84 12.83
C ARG A 472 9.54 2.21 12.20
N LEU A 473 8.33 2.47 11.69
CA LEU A 473 7.94 3.76 11.12
C LEU A 473 8.00 4.87 12.16
N VAL A 474 7.46 4.64 13.36
CA VAL A 474 7.51 5.61 14.46
C VAL A 474 8.96 5.92 14.87
N VAL A 475 9.81 4.89 15.00
CA VAL A 475 11.22 5.07 15.40
C VAL A 475 12.06 5.69 14.27
N ALA A 476 11.76 5.40 13.01
CA ALA A 476 12.50 5.92 11.86
C ALA A 476 12.25 7.42 11.61
N ASP A 477 11.12 7.95 12.02
CA ASP A 477 10.84 9.39 12.04
C ASP A 477 11.38 10.02 13.30
N ARG A 478 12.66 10.40 13.27
CA ARG A 478 13.40 10.88 14.47
C ARG A 478 12.72 12.08 15.12
N ALA A 479 12.25 13.06 14.35
CA ALA A 479 11.62 14.25 14.89
C ALA A 479 10.32 13.93 15.62
N TYR A 480 9.49 13.09 15.01
CA TYR A 480 8.25 12.63 15.59
C TYR A 480 8.50 11.73 16.83
N PHE A 481 9.46 10.83 16.76
CA PHE A 481 9.82 9.97 17.89
C PHE A 481 10.31 10.78 19.11
N ILE A 482 11.21 11.77 18.89
CA ILE A 482 11.69 12.65 19.97
C ILE A 482 10.54 13.46 20.57
N PHE A 483 9.65 14.02 19.72
CA PHE A 483 8.46 14.72 20.18
C PHE A 483 7.60 13.83 21.08
N LEU A 484 7.28 12.61 20.65
CA LEU A 484 6.47 11.67 21.43
C LEU A 484 7.16 11.21 22.73
N ALA A 485 8.49 11.08 22.72
CA ALA A 485 9.25 10.68 23.88
C ALA A 485 9.32 11.80 24.94
N LEU A 486 9.43 13.06 24.51
CA LEU A 486 9.50 14.21 25.41
C LEU A 486 8.13 14.64 25.97
N LEU A 487 7.06 14.35 25.23
CA LEU A 487 5.72 14.83 25.54
C LEU A 487 5.23 14.47 26.95
N PRO A 488 5.35 13.24 27.47
CA PRO A 488 4.91 12.91 28.83
C PRO A 488 5.71 13.65 29.90
N PHE A 489 6.98 13.97 29.66
CA PHE A 489 7.79 14.77 30.59
C PHE A 489 7.35 16.22 30.63
N ILE A 490 7.10 16.83 29.47
CA ILE A 490 6.64 18.22 29.37
C ILE A 490 5.28 18.38 30.04
N LEU A 491 4.33 17.51 29.73
CA LEU A 491 2.98 17.57 30.28
C LEU A 491 2.91 17.18 31.73
N GLY A 492 3.75 16.24 32.16
CA GLY A 492 3.92 15.89 33.59
C GLY A 492 4.49 17.05 34.39
N ALA A 493 5.53 17.70 33.87
CA ALA A 493 6.11 18.90 34.49
C ALA A 493 5.08 20.03 34.62
N LEU A 494 4.21 20.21 33.61
CA LEU A 494 3.11 21.20 33.67
C LEU A 494 2.16 20.91 34.86
N SER A 495 1.84 19.64 35.12
CA SER A 495 1.00 19.26 36.27
C SER A 495 1.67 19.58 37.61
N LEU A 496 3.01 19.66 37.69
CA LEU A 496 3.75 20.05 38.89
C LEU A 496 3.71 21.57 39.16
N THR A 497 3.36 22.40 38.18
CA THR A 497 3.26 23.85 38.36
C THR A 497 1.98 24.27 39.10
N VAL A 498 1.03 23.34 39.33
CA VAL A 498 -0.13 23.61 40.20
C VAL A 498 0.34 24.07 41.57
N PRO A 499 -0.12 25.26 42.05
CA PRO A 499 0.33 25.76 43.33
C PRO A 499 -0.22 24.91 44.47
N GLY A 500 0.62 24.69 45.50
CA GLY A 500 0.27 23.90 46.66
C GLY A 500 1.30 22.81 46.97
N SER A 501 1.29 22.30 48.18
CA SER A 501 2.20 21.27 48.71
C SER A 501 1.48 20.03 49.23
N THR A 502 0.16 20.04 49.21
CA THR A 502 -0.69 18.95 49.74
C THR A 502 -0.87 17.80 48.73
N GLY A 503 -0.83 18.13 47.44
CA GLY A 503 -0.99 17.16 46.37
C GLY A 503 -2.31 16.37 46.48
N PHE A 504 -2.21 15.05 46.60
CA PHE A 504 -3.37 14.14 46.76
C PHE A 504 -3.64 13.76 48.26
N ARG A 505 -3.23 14.61 49.19
CA ARG A 505 -3.49 14.43 50.65
C ARG A 505 -4.57 15.38 51.13
N VAL A 506 -5.14 15.10 52.28
CA VAL A 506 -6.12 16.00 52.94
C VAL A 506 -5.52 17.36 53.19
N PRO A 507 -6.07 18.46 52.64
CA PRO A 507 -5.54 19.79 52.90
C PRO A 507 -5.70 20.17 54.36
N GLY A 508 -4.69 20.82 54.93
CA GLY A 508 -4.76 21.36 56.31
C GLY A 508 -5.78 22.52 56.39
N THR A 509 -6.21 22.84 57.60
CA THR A 509 -7.21 23.90 57.86
C THR A 509 -6.85 25.30 57.32
N HIS A 510 -5.57 25.52 57.04
CA HIS A 510 -5.02 26.79 56.50
C HIS A 510 -4.35 26.60 55.14
N ALA A 511 -4.70 25.55 54.37
CA ALA A 511 -4.12 25.34 53.04
C ALA A 511 -4.49 26.48 52.12
N ALA A 512 -3.50 27.06 51.42
CA ALA A 512 -3.69 28.15 50.50
C ALA A 512 -4.48 27.72 49.22
N THR A 513 -4.42 26.45 48.86
CA THR A 513 -5.07 25.86 47.68
C THR A 513 -5.76 24.56 48.11
N PRO A 514 -6.96 24.61 48.68
CA PRO A 514 -7.67 23.39 49.13
C PRO A 514 -8.23 22.55 48.00
N ASP A 515 -8.19 23.04 46.74
CA ASP A 515 -8.62 22.38 45.53
C ASP A 515 -7.47 21.83 44.65
N GLU A 516 -6.21 21.80 45.20
CA GLU A 516 -5.02 21.35 44.50
C GLU A 516 -5.19 19.98 43.80
N SER A 517 -5.77 19.00 44.50
CA SER A 517 -6.00 17.66 43.93
C SER A 517 -6.87 17.67 42.68
N ALA A 518 -7.91 18.49 42.65
CA ALA A 518 -8.79 18.63 41.49
C ALA A 518 -8.08 19.32 40.34
N GLN A 519 -7.26 20.37 40.62
CA GLN A 519 -6.47 21.07 39.61
C GLN A 519 -5.41 20.18 38.95
N ILE A 520 -4.71 19.33 39.77
CA ILE A 520 -3.75 18.35 39.24
C ILE A 520 -4.44 17.39 38.29
N LEU A 521 -5.60 16.84 38.63
CA LEU A 521 -6.34 15.94 37.78
C LEU A 521 -6.88 16.65 36.52
N ALA A 522 -7.29 17.92 36.65
CA ALA A 522 -7.78 18.74 35.53
C ALA A 522 -6.69 19.05 34.50
N LEU A 523 -5.43 18.93 34.84
CA LEU A 523 -4.31 19.00 33.92
C LEU A 523 -3.88 17.61 33.43
N LEU A 524 -3.81 16.63 34.32
CA LEU A 524 -3.28 15.29 34.04
C LEU A 524 -4.14 14.51 33.02
N LEU A 525 -5.47 14.51 33.19
CA LEU A 525 -6.33 13.70 32.33
C LEU A 525 -6.50 14.30 30.92
N PRO A 526 -6.71 15.62 30.73
CA PRO A 526 -6.62 16.23 29.42
C PRO A 526 -5.24 16.09 28.78
N ALA A 527 -4.15 16.12 29.55
CA ALA A 527 -2.81 15.85 29.05
C ALA A 527 -2.70 14.42 28.51
N ALA A 528 -3.23 13.42 29.23
CA ALA A 528 -3.31 12.04 28.75
C ALA A 528 -4.15 11.93 27.46
N ALA A 529 -5.25 12.64 27.39
CA ALA A 529 -6.09 12.69 26.20
C ALA A 529 -5.39 13.36 25.00
N PHE A 530 -4.63 14.43 25.28
CA PHE A 530 -3.78 15.08 24.27
C PHE A 530 -2.71 14.14 23.74
N MET A 531 -1.96 13.45 24.64
CA MET A 531 -0.92 12.49 24.25
C MET A 531 -1.48 11.40 23.33
N GLY A 532 -2.60 10.78 23.74
CA GLY A 532 -3.24 9.73 22.96
C GLY A 532 -3.66 10.22 21.57
N THR A 533 -4.33 11.36 21.51
CA THR A 533 -4.79 11.93 20.22
C THR A 533 -3.61 12.33 19.33
N ALA A 534 -2.58 12.97 19.88
CA ALA A 534 -1.38 13.39 19.15
C ALA A 534 -0.61 12.22 18.54
N LEU A 535 -0.62 11.07 19.24
CA LEU A 535 0.05 9.84 18.82
C LEU A 535 -0.50 9.26 17.51
N THR A 536 -1.77 9.53 17.15
CA THR A 536 -2.44 8.75 16.11
C THR A 536 -3.11 9.58 15.03
N ILE A 537 -3.32 10.88 15.27
CA ILE A 537 -4.18 11.70 14.42
C ILE A 537 -3.71 11.85 12.98
N ARG A 538 -2.40 11.71 12.71
CA ARG A 538 -1.80 11.77 11.36
C ARG A 538 -1.69 10.42 10.66
N ASP A 539 -1.90 9.33 11.40
CA ASP A 539 -1.46 8.00 10.97
C ASP A 539 -2.25 7.48 9.75
N LEU A 540 -3.58 7.38 9.86
CA LEU A 540 -4.39 6.79 8.79
C LEU A 540 -4.48 7.67 7.54
N VAL A 541 -4.51 8.99 7.67
CA VAL A 541 -4.57 9.89 6.52
C VAL A 541 -3.24 9.87 5.75
N GLY A 542 -2.10 9.80 6.45
CA GLY A 542 -0.78 9.74 5.86
C GLY A 542 -0.51 8.44 5.11
N GLU A 543 -1.10 7.33 5.56
CA GLU A 543 -0.92 6.02 4.95
C GLU A 543 -2.10 5.56 4.07
N ARG A 544 -3.10 6.42 3.82
CA ARG A 544 -4.33 6.03 3.12
C ARG A 544 -4.07 5.36 1.77
N ALA A 545 -3.21 5.96 0.94
CA ALA A 545 -2.90 5.42 -0.38
C ALA A 545 -2.17 4.08 -0.29
N ILE A 546 -1.21 3.94 0.66
CA ILE A 546 -0.48 2.68 0.89
C ILE A 546 -1.44 1.59 1.37
N PHE A 547 -2.32 1.93 2.33
CA PHE A 547 -3.31 0.99 2.84
C PHE A 547 -4.28 0.50 1.75
N GLN A 548 -4.79 1.41 0.90
CA GLN A 548 -5.66 1.05 -0.23
C GLN A 548 -4.97 0.11 -1.21
N ARG A 549 -3.69 0.37 -1.53
CA ARG A 549 -2.86 -0.50 -2.37
C ARG A 549 -2.68 -1.89 -1.73
N GLU A 550 -2.36 -1.96 -0.46
CA GLU A 550 -2.19 -3.23 0.26
C GLU A 550 -3.51 -3.98 0.46
N GLN A 551 -4.61 -3.27 0.63
CA GLN A 551 -5.96 -3.85 0.73
C GLN A 551 -6.38 -4.48 -0.60
N ALA A 552 -6.04 -3.86 -1.73
CA ALA A 552 -6.28 -4.42 -3.05
C ALA A 552 -5.59 -5.78 -3.25
N VAL A 553 -4.38 -5.95 -2.73
CA VAL A 553 -3.64 -7.23 -2.80
C VAL A 553 -3.95 -8.19 -1.63
N GLY A 554 -4.93 -7.89 -0.77
CA GLY A 554 -5.48 -8.83 0.22
C GLY A 554 -5.18 -8.55 1.68
N LEU A 555 -4.69 -7.36 2.04
CA LEU A 555 -4.58 -6.98 3.45
C LEU A 555 -5.96 -6.83 4.09
N SER A 556 -6.19 -7.54 5.19
CA SER A 556 -7.42 -7.43 5.96
C SER A 556 -7.51 -6.09 6.70
N THR A 557 -8.62 -5.37 6.53
CA THR A 557 -8.92 -4.13 7.26
C THR A 557 -8.83 -4.32 8.77
N THR A 558 -9.32 -5.46 9.26
CA THR A 558 -9.30 -5.79 10.69
C THR A 558 -7.88 -6.04 11.19
N ALA A 559 -7.05 -6.77 10.40
CA ALA A 559 -5.66 -7.02 10.75
C ALA A 559 -4.85 -5.71 10.82
N TYR A 560 -5.06 -4.83 9.85
CA TYR A 560 -4.40 -3.52 9.79
C TYR A 560 -4.76 -2.65 10.99
N LEU A 561 -6.06 -2.48 11.28
CA LEU A 561 -6.52 -1.66 12.40
C LEU A 561 -6.06 -2.25 13.74
N LEU A 562 -6.19 -3.57 13.94
CA LEU A 562 -5.79 -4.22 15.20
C LEU A 562 -4.29 -4.08 15.43
N ALA A 563 -3.45 -4.29 14.40
CA ALA A 563 -2.01 -4.12 14.52
C ALA A 563 -1.63 -2.70 14.95
N LYS A 564 -2.21 -1.68 14.30
CA LYS A 564 -1.96 -0.28 14.64
C LYS A 564 -2.43 0.06 16.05
N THR A 565 -3.66 -0.34 16.39
CA THR A 565 -4.21 -0.12 17.74
C THR A 565 -3.32 -0.75 18.81
N LEU A 566 -2.87 -1.98 18.64
CA LEU A 566 -1.98 -2.65 19.59
C LEU A 566 -0.66 -1.88 19.80
N VAL A 567 -0.03 -1.42 18.71
CA VAL A 567 1.23 -0.65 18.79
C VAL A 567 1.00 0.69 19.49
N PHE A 568 -0.03 1.41 19.12
CA PHE A 568 -0.33 2.71 19.72
C PHE A 568 -0.79 2.60 21.18
N CYS A 569 -1.53 1.54 21.54
CA CYS A 569 -1.83 1.23 22.94
C CYS A 569 -0.56 1.00 23.75
N GLY A 570 0.43 0.29 23.17
CA GLY A 570 1.72 0.10 23.83
C GLY A 570 2.45 1.43 24.11
N PHE A 571 2.51 2.33 23.13
CA PHE A 571 3.08 3.67 23.31
C PHE A 571 2.26 4.51 24.31
N ALA A 572 0.94 4.49 24.24
CA ALA A 572 0.05 5.21 25.14
C ALA A 572 0.22 4.76 26.59
N ILE A 573 0.32 3.46 26.83
CA ILE A 573 0.57 2.89 28.17
C ILE A 573 1.94 3.33 28.71
N LEU A 574 2.99 3.28 27.86
CA LEU A 574 4.33 3.72 28.25
C LEU A 574 4.36 5.22 28.61
N GLN A 575 3.76 6.08 27.78
CA GLN A 575 3.65 7.51 28.04
C GLN A 575 2.86 7.79 29.34
N SER A 576 1.78 7.04 29.57
CA SER A 576 0.95 7.17 30.77
C SER A 576 1.71 6.75 32.03
N ALA A 577 2.57 5.73 31.94
CA ALA A 577 3.43 5.34 33.06
C ALA A 577 4.42 6.46 33.45
N ILE A 578 5.03 7.10 32.43
CA ILE A 578 5.98 8.20 32.63
C ILE A 578 5.29 9.40 33.30
N ILE A 579 4.17 9.86 32.74
CA ILE A 579 3.49 11.05 33.30
C ILE A 579 2.92 10.80 34.66
N THR A 580 2.34 9.62 34.94
CA THR A 580 1.82 9.26 36.27
C THR A 580 2.94 9.18 37.30
N ALA A 581 4.07 8.52 36.96
CA ALA A 581 5.23 8.45 37.84
C ALA A 581 5.78 9.85 38.17
N LEU A 582 5.85 10.74 37.21
CA LEU A 582 6.34 12.11 37.40
C LEU A 582 5.41 12.90 38.32
N VAL A 583 4.09 12.83 38.14
CA VAL A 583 3.11 13.54 38.97
C VAL A 583 3.12 12.98 40.38
N VAL A 584 3.16 11.67 40.55
CA VAL A 584 3.19 11.03 41.87
C VAL A 584 4.52 11.33 42.62
N ALA A 585 5.65 11.36 41.92
CA ALA A 585 6.94 11.73 42.50
C ALA A 585 6.97 13.18 42.96
N GLY A 586 6.36 14.11 42.24
CA GLY A 586 6.39 15.54 42.57
C GLY A 586 5.26 16.01 43.48
N LYS A 587 4.08 15.42 43.41
CA LYS A 587 2.86 15.83 44.17
C LYS A 587 2.43 14.80 45.23
N GLY A 588 3.11 13.65 45.28
CA GLY A 588 2.79 12.57 46.20
C GLY A 588 1.74 11.59 45.66
N ALA A 589 1.73 10.40 46.24
CA ALA A 589 0.73 9.37 45.91
C ALA A 589 -0.64 9.68 46.55
N PRO A 590 -1.75 9.18 45.99
CA PRO A 590 -3.07 9.28 46.60
C PRO A 590 -3.04 8.68 48.02
N ALA A 591 -3.45 9.48 49.01
CA ALA A 591 -3.34 9.11 50.42
C ALA A 591 -4.40 8.11 50.87
N ARG A 592 -5.61 8.19 50.28
CA ARG A 592 -6.67 7.20 50.46
C ARG A 592 -6.40 5.99 49.60
N GLY A 593 -6.68 4.79 50.08
CA GLY A 593 -6.44 3.55 49.31
C GLY A 593 -7.21 3.53 47.99
N ALA A 594 -6.86 2.59 47.08
CA ALA A 594 -7.56 2.38 45.83
C ALA A 594 -9.01 1.93 46.07
N VAL A 595 -9.86 2.25 45.14
CA VAL A 595 -11.27 1.85 45.15
C VAL A 595 -11.45 0.35 44.92
N LEU A 596 -10.62 -0.23 44.01
CA LEU A 596 -10.71 -1.64 43.60
C LEU A 596 -9.50 -2.46 44.06
N LEU A 597 -8.27 -1.94 43.90
CA LEU A 597 -7.01 -2.70 44.04
C LEU A 597 -6.52 -2.85 45.45
N GLY A 598 -7.19 -2.24 46.48
CA GLY A 598 -6.85 -2.37 47.89
C GLY A 598 -6.46 -1.05 48.57
N HIS A 599 -6.13 -1.10 49.88
CA HIS A 599 -6.00 0.10 50.69
C HIS A 599 -4.58 0.71 50.74
N SER A 600 -3.63 0.18 49.97
CA SER A 600 -2.26 0.72 49.94
C SER A 600 -2.12 1.90 48.98
N THR A 601 -1.20 2.81 49.28
CA THR A 601 -0.86 3.93 48.38
C THR A 601 -0.31 3.46 47.04
N VAL A 602 0.36 2.31 46.99
CA VAL A 602 0.83 1.67 45.76
C VAL A 602 -0.36 1.20 44.91
N ALA A 603 -1.37 0.60 45.52
CA ALA A 603 -2.60 0.17 44.82
C ALA A 603 -3.35 1.39 44.27
N ALA A 604 -3.47 2.49 45.03
CA ALA A 604 -4.09 3.72 44.56
C ALA A 604 -3.30 4.38 43.39
N THR A 605 -1.98 4.35 43.44
CA THR A 605 -1.11 4.80 42.34
C THR A 605 -1.29 3.94 41.09
N ALA A 606 -1.37 2.61 41.24
CA ALA A 606 -1.60 1.69 40.15
C ALA A 606 -3.00 1.92 39.52
N GLU A 607 -4.02 2.17 40.32
CA GLU A 607 -5.37 2.48 39.86
C GLU A 607 -5.44 3.81 39.12
N LEU A 608 -4.74 4.85 39.62
CA LEU A 608 -4.59 6.12 38.92
C LEU A 608 -3.87 5.94 37.57
N PHE A 609 -2.80 5.14 37.54
CA PHE A 609 -2.09 4.80 36.29
C PHE A 609 -3.02 4.11 35.30
N ILE A 610 -3.81 3.12 35.72
CA ILE A 610 -4.77 2.41 34.86
C ILE A 610 -5.77 3.40 34.27
N THR A 611 -6.25 4.36 35.05
CA THR A 611 -7.18 5.40 34.62
C THR A 611 -6.55 6.33 33.59
N VAL A 612 -5.34 6.81 33.84
CA VAL A 612 -4.57 7.66 32.90
C VAL A 612 -4.29 6.90 31.59
N ALA A 613 -3.87 5.63 31.69
CA ALA A 613 -3.62 4.78 30.54
C ALA A 613 -4.89 4.52 29.73
N GLY A 614 -6.00 4.21 30.39
CA GLY A 614 -7.31 4.03 29.74
C GLY A 614 -7.76 5.28 28.98
N THR A 615 -7.57 6.46 29.58
CA THR A 615 -7.89 7.75 28.93
C THR A 615 -7.00 8.01 27.71
N CYS A 616 -5.70 7.75 27.83
CA CYS A 616 -4.74 7.90 26.74
C CYS A 616 -5.05 6.94 25.58
N VAL A 617 -5.34 5.67 25.89
CA VAL A 617 -5.73 4.65 24.90
C VAL A 617 -7.03 5.02 24.17
N ALA A 618 -8.08 5.39 24.91
CA ALA A 618 -9.35 5.79 24.32
C ALA A 618 -9.17 7.02 23.40
N SER A 619 -8.35 7.98 23.81
CA SER A 619 -8.03 9.17 23.03
C SER A 619 -7.13 8.86 21.81
N ALA A 620 -6.27 7.85 21.90
CA ALA A 620 -5.51 7.37 20.76
C ALA A 620 -6.44 6.76 19.68
N VAL A 621 -7.44 5.99 20.08
CA VAL A 621 -8.42 5.44 19.14
C VAL A 621 -9.34 6.55 18.59
N LEU A 622 -9.68 7.56 19.39
CA LEU A 622 -10.35 8.77 18.90
C LEU A 622 -9.50 9.50 17.84
N GLY A 623 -8.20 9.63 18.07
CA GLY A 623 -7.28 10.20 17.09
C GLY A 623 -7.27 9.44 15.75
N LEU A 624 -7.30 8.08 15.80
CA LEU A 624 -7.50 7.25 14.60
C LEU A 624 -8.85 7.53 13.93
N ALA A 625 -9.92 7.73 14.72
CA ALA A 625 -11.24 8.02 14.16
C ALA A 625 -11.26 9.37 13.42
N ILE A 626 -10.64 10.41 14.00
CA ILE A 626 -10.48 11.71 13.35
C ILE A 626 -9.63 11.56 12.09
N SER A 627 -8.51 10.83 12.16
CA SER A 627 -7.64 10.56 11.01
C SER A 627 -8.37 9.84 9.86
N ALA A 628 -9.30 8.96 10.17
CA ALA A 628 -10.12 8.28 9.16
C ALA A 628 -11.15 9.20 8.48
N LEU A 629 -11.63 10.25 9.17
CA LEU A 629 -12.59 11.24 8.64
C LEU A 629 -11.95 12.23 7.68
N VAL A 630 -10.73 12.63 7.96
CA VAL A 630 -10.01 13.69 7.24
C VAL A 630 -9.64 13.22 5.83
N ARG A 631 -9.78 14.10 4.82
CA ARG A 631 -9.46 13.80 3.42
C ARG A 631 -8.04 14.20 3.05
N SER A 632 -7.51 15.26 3.63
CA SER A 632 -6.16 15.78 3.38
C SER A 632 -5.41 16.05 4.69
N SER A 633 -4.08 16.05 4.65
CA SER A 633 -3.25 16.34 5.83
C SER A 633 -3.43 17.74 6.38
N GLU A 634 -3.89 18.70 5.56
CA GLU A 634 -4.11 20.08 5.97
C GLU A 634 -5.28 20.23 6.96
N GLN A 635 -6.29 19.37 6.86
CA GLN A 635 -7.47 19.38 7.73
C GLN A 635 -7.18 18.81 9.14
N ILE A 636 -6.01 18.20 9.36
CA ILE A 636 -5.67 17.57 10.64
C ILE A 636 -5.57 18.59 11.75
N MET A 637 -4.80 19.66 11.55
CA MET A 637 -4.49 20.62 12.62
C MET A 637 -5.72 21.32 13.19
N PRO A 638 -6.65 21.84 12.38
CA PRO A 638 -7.88 22.42 12.91
C PRO A 638 -8.71 21.43 13.73
N LEU A 639 -8.89 20.20 13.24
CA LEU A 639 -9.67 19.18 13.94
C LEU A 639 -8.97 18.68 15.21
N PHE A 640 -7.64 18.62 15.21
CA PHE A 640 -6.86 18.29 16.40
C PHE A 640 -7.08 19.31 17.51
N VAL A 641 -6.96 20.60 17.20
CA VAL A 641 -7.18 21.69 18.16
C VAL A 641 -8.60 21.63 18.73
N VAL A 642 -9.60 21.48 17.87
CA VAL A 642 -11.01 21.35 18.32
C VAL A 642 -11.19 20.15 19.24
N ALA A 643 -10.65 18.98 18.87
CA ALA A 643 -10.78 17.77 19.67
C ALA A 643 -10.10 17.91 21.04
N VAL A 644 -8.91 18.53 21.10
CA VAL A 644 -8.19 18.76 22.35
C VAL A 644 -8.90 19.78 23.24
N MET A 645 -9.37 20.90 22.67
CA MET A 645 -10.15 21.89 23.40
C MET A 645 -11.45 21.32 23.93
N ALA A 646 -12.16 20.50 23.13
CA ALA A 646 -13.36 19.81 23.58
C ALA A 646 -13.05 18.87 24.78
N GLN A 647 -11.98 18.11 24.73
CA GLN A 647 -11.55 17.25 25.81
C GLN A 647 -11.20 18.03 27.09
N LEU A 648 -10.52 19.18 26.93
CA LEU A 648 -10.14 20.04 28.06
C LEU A 648 -11.40 20.65 28.74
N VAL A 649 -12.30 21.23 27.95
CA VAL A 649 -13.49 21.94 28.46
C VAL A 649 -14.52 20.97 29.02
N LEU A 650 -14.73 19.83 28.33
CA LEU A 650 -15.79 18.88 28.66
C LEU A 650 -15.32 17.75 29.61
N CYS A 651 -14.11 17.82 30.17
CA CYS A 651 -13.62 16.82 31.13
C CYS A 651 -14.38 16.85 32.49
N GLY A 652 -15.05 17.96 32.79
CA GLY A 652 -15.82 18.13 34.04
C GLY A 652 -14.99 18.67 35.22
N GLY A 653 -13.66 18.70 35.10
CA GLY A 653 -12.75 19.19 36.17
C GLY A 653 -12.54 20.70 36.15
N MET A 654 -12.64 21.34 34.96
CA MET A 654 -12.51 22.79 34.82
C MET A 654 -13.86 23.49 34.76
N VAL A 655 -14.80 22.92 33.99
CA VAL A 655 -16.13 23.46 33.83
C VAL A 655 -17.14 22.40 34.31
N PRO A 656 -18.04 22.74 35.24
CA PRO A 656 -19.10 21.82 35.65
C PRO A 656 -20.02 21.51 34.45
N VAL A 657 -20.06 20.28 33.98
CA VAL A 657 -20.86 19.86 32.80
C VAL A 657 -22.13 19.12 33.22
N THR A 658 -22.12 18.45 34.35
CA THR A 658 -23.24 17.62 34.85
C THR A 658 -24.48 18.44 35.11
N GLY A 659 -25.65 17.93 34.67
CA GLY A 659 -26.94 18.59 34.80
C GLY A 659 -27.18 19.77 33.85
N ARG A 660 -26.24 20.08 32.95
CA ARG A 660 -26.41 21.13 31.90
C ARG A 660 -26.87 20.49 30.62
N LEU A 661 -28.13 20.79 30.22
CA LEU A 661 -28.70 20.26 28.99
C LEU A 661 -27.79 20.48 27.76
N GLY A 662 -27.52 19.45 27.02
CA GLY A 662 -26.68 19.45 25.82
C GLY A 662 -25.16 19.27 26.14
N LEU A 663 -24.62 20.00 27.12
CA LEU A 663 -23.20 19.86 27.50
C LEU A 663 -22.89 18.54 28.19
N ASP A 664 -23.79 18.08 29.05
CA ASP A 664 -23.66 16.79 29.74
C ASP A 664 -23.61 15.65 28.72
N GLN A 665 -24.57 15.58 27.80
CA GLN A 665 -24.63 14.56 26.75
C GLN A 665 -23.41 14.62 25.81
N LEU A 666 -22.97 15.81 25.44
CA LEU A 666 -21.79 15.99 24.59
C LEU A 666 -20.52 15.52 25.30
N SER A 667 -20.41 15.76 26.62
CA SER A 667 -19.26 15.33 27.42
C SER A 667 -19.11 13.81 27.47
N TRP A 668 -20.18 13.04 27.32
CA TRP A 668 -20.16 11.57 27.33
C TRP A 668 -19.35 10.98 26.16
N LEU A 669 -19.17 11.72 25.07
CA LEU A 669 -18.33 11.32 23.93
C LEU A 669 -16.85 11.60 24.16
N MET A 670 -16.48 12.28 25.25
CA MET A 670 -15.11 12.69 25.52
C MET A 670 -14.41 11.71 26.48
N PRO A 671 -13.34 11.01 26.04
CA PRO A 671 -12.54 10.15 26.93
C PRO A 671 -12.06 10.84 28.18
N ALA A 672 -11.67 12.13 28.11
CA ALA A 672 -11.20 12.88 29.27
C ALA A 672 -12.28 13.04 30.35
N ARG A 673 -13.58 13.04 29.99
CA ARG A 673 -14.71 13.10 30.94
C ARG A 673 -14.71 11.91 31.89
N TRP A 674 -14.67 10.72 31.33
CA TRP A 674 -14.71 9.47 32.09
C TRP A 674 -13.39 9.19 32.80
N GLY A 675 -12.27 9.57 32.13
CA GLY A 675 -10.95 9.51 32.77
C GLY A 675 -10.85 10.38 34.00
N TYR A 676 -11.34 11.62 33.92
CA TYR A 676 -11.38 12.53 35.07
C TYR A 676 -12.27 11.98 36.20
N ALA A 677 -13.47 11.49 35.87
CA ALA A 677 -14.38 10.92 36.84
C ALA A 677 -13.78 9.71 37.58
N ALA A 678 -13.17 8.78 36.85
CA ALA A 678 -12.49 7.61 37.44
C ALA A 678 -11.30 8.03 38.32
N ALA A 679 -10.47 8.98 37.88
CA ALA A 679 -9.34 9.49 38.66
C ALA A 679 -9.82 10.25 39.91
N ALA A 680 -10.86 11.06 39.79
CA ALA A 680 -11.47 11.77 40.94
C ALA A 680 -12.08 10.79 41.95
N SER A 681 -12.65 9.67 41.47
CA SER A 681 -13.09 8.57 42.31
C SER A 681 -11.90 7.90 43.04
N THR A 682 -10.80 7.57 42.35
CA THR A 682 -9.60 6.95 42.93
C THR A 682 -8.98 7.84 43.99
N VAL A 683 -8.81 9.15 43.71
CA VAL A 683 -8.17 10.12 44.62
C VAL A 683 -9.14 10.55 45.75
N ASP A 684 -10.44 10.34 45.59
CA ASP A 684 -11.53 10.82 46.46
C ASP A 684 -11.62 12.35 46.55
N VAL A 685 -11.68 12.99 45.38
CA VAL A 685 -11.77 14.46 45.28
C VAL A 685 -12.95 15.02 46.06
N ARG A 686 -14.07 14.31 46.18
CA ARG A 686 -15.25 14.75 46.96
C ARG A 686 -14.95 14.94 48.44
N HIS A 687 -13.99 14.18 49.00
CA HIS A 687 -13.56 14.32 50.37
C HIS A 687 -12.41 15.33 50.53
N LEU A 688 -11.54 15.43 49.51
CA LEU A 688 -10.36 16.32 49.55
C LEU A 688 -10.72 17.78 49.28
N VAL A 689 -11.73 18.04 48.44
CA VAL A 689 -12.11 19.40 47.99
C VAL A 689 -13.47 19.78 48.58
N PRO A 690 -13.58 20.91 49.29
CA PRO A 690 -14.86 21.39 49.79
C PRO A 690 -15.86 21.64 48.69
N ALA A 691 -17.14 21.23 48.88
CA ALA A 691 -18.21 21.38 47.93
C ALA A 691 -18.52 22.86 47.57
N THR A 692 -18.08 23.80 48.39
CA THR A 692 -18.20 25.25 48.17
C THR A 692 -17.26 25.76 47.06
N LEU A 693 -16.16 25.05 46.80
CA LEU A 693 -15.14 25.45 45.82
C LEU A 693 -15.33 24.77 44.48
N LEU A 694 -15.81 23.52 44.47
CA LEU A 694 -16.02 22.77 43.25
C LEU A 694 -17.37 22.03 43.33
N PRO A 695 -18.28 22.23 42.36
CA PRO A 695 -19.51 21.44 42.24
C PRO A 695 -19.19 19.95 42.13
N GLN A 696 -19.73 19.16 43.05
CA GLN A 696 -19.43 17.72 43.13
C GLN A 696 -20.27 16.93 42.13
N ASP A 697 -19.64 16.17 41.30
CA ASP A 697 -20.32 15.26 40.37
C ASP A 697 -20.66 13.93 41.05
N GLN A 698 -21.77 13.31 40.66
CA GLN A 698 -22.19 12.00 41.18
C GLN A 698 -21.17 10.89 40.79
N PHE A 699 -20.52 10.99 39.67
CA PHE A 699 -19.52 10.02 39.15
C PHE A 699 -18.20 10.04 39.93
N TRP A 700 -17.94 11.03 40.76
CA TRP A 700 -16.69 11.14 41.56
C TRP A 700 -16.74 10.41 42.89
N GLN A 701 -17.77 9.60 43.13
CA GLN A 701 -17.87 8.87 44.41
C GLN A 701 -16.79 7.80 44.50
N HIS A 702 -16.08 7.75 45.66
CA HIS A 702 -15.05 6.74 45.96
C HIS A 702 -15.69 5.37 46.21
N THR A 703 -16.28 4.77 45.15
CA THR A 703 -16.96 3.47 45.18
C THR A 703 -16.60 2.63 43.96
N ARG A 704 -16.54 1.31 44.15
CA ARG A 704 -16.24 0.36 43.06
C ARG A 704 -17.20 0.48 41.87
N HIS A 705 -18.47 0.77 42.18
CA HIS A 705 -19.50 0.88 41.15
C HIS A 705 -19.20 2.01 40.16
N PHE A 706 -18.95 3.23 40.66
CA PHE A 706 -18.68 4.38 39.79
C PHE A 706 -17.36 4.26 39.05
N TRP A 707 -16.29 3.81 39.72
CA TRP A 707 -15.00 3.60 39.05
C TRP A 707 -15.10 2.59 37.90
N LEU A 708 -15.79 1.44 38.12
CA LEU A 708 -16.01 0.43 37.07
C LEU A 708 -16.90 0.95 35.96
N LEU A 709 -17.91 1.79 36.27
CA LEU A 709 -18.74 2.43 35.27
C LEU A 709 -17.91 3.36 34.38
N ASP A 710 -17.10 4.23 34.97
CA ASP A 710 -16.27 5.19 34.24
C ASP A 710 -15.25 4.47 33.35
N MET A 711 -14.57 3.45 33.86
CA MET A 711 -13.66 2.61 33.09
C MET A 711 -14.40 1.82 32.00
N GLY A 712 -15.62 1.35 32.28
CA GLY A 712 -16.49 0.70 31.31
C GLY A 712 -16.88 1.64 30.17
N MET A 713 -17.16 2.91 30.47
CA MET A 713 -17.45 3.94 29.45
C MET A 713 -16.22 4.25 28.59
N LEU A 714 -15.02 4.33 29.19
CA LEU A 714 -13.77 4.46 28.42
C LEU A 714 -13.55 3.29 27.47
N ALA A 715 -13.76 2.07 27.94
CA ALA A 715 -13.68 0.86 27.12
C ALA A 715 -14.73 0.86 26.02
N GLY A 716 -15.98 1.23 26.35
CA GLY A 716 -17.08 1.35 25.39
C GLY A 716 -16.79 2.35 24.27
N LEU A 717 -16.29 3.54 24.65
CA LEU A 717 -15.86 4.56 23.67
C LEU A 717 -14.71 4.06 22.78
N THR A 718 -13.74 3.35 23.37
CA THR A 718 -12.63 2.76 22.59
C THR A 718 -13.16 1.80 21.54
N VAL A 719 -14.06 0.91 21.89
CA VAL A 719 -14.70 -0.04 20.97
C VAL A 719 -15.54 0.69 19.92
N LEU A 720 -16.34 1.68 20.33
CA LEU A 720 -17.18 2.48 19.43
C LEU A 720 -16.32 3.17 18.35
N PHE A 721 -15.26 3.86 18.76
CA PHE A 721 -14.35 4.53 17.82
C PHE A 721 -13.62 3.53 16.92
N ALA A 722 -13.17 2.39 17.45
CA ALA A 722 -12.53 1.34 16.65
C ALA A 722 -13.48 0.75 15.59
N CYS A 723 -14.74 0.49 15.97
CA CYS A 723 -15.77 0.04 15.03
C CYS A 723 -16.06 1.10 13.95
N PHE A 724 -16.14 2.38 14.34
CA PHE A 724 -16.29 3.49 13.41
C PHE A 724 -15.12 3.57 12.42
N VAL A 725 -13.87 3.50 12.90
CA VAL A 725 -12.68 3.49 12.03
C VAL A 725 -12.74 2.33 11.05
N ARG A 726 -13.04 1.11 11.53
CA ARG A 726 -13.15 -0.10 10.70
C ARG A 726 -14.20 0.06 9.61
N TRP A 727 -15.37 0.63 9.94
CA TRP A 727 -16.42 0.91 8.96
C TRP A 727 -15.98 1.94 7.92
N LYS A 728 -15.31 3.01 8.36
CA LYS A 728 -14.91 4.12 7.47
C LYS A 728 -13.80 3.75 6.50
N ILE A 729 -12.81 2.93 6.92
CA ILE A 729 -11.66 2.54 6.08
C ILE A 729 -11.92 1.29 5.25
N ARG A 730 -13.09 0.65 5.39
CA ARG A 730 -13.46 -0.52 4.56
C ARG A 730 -13.53 -0.10 3.09
N LEU A 731 -12.93 -0.91 2.21
CA LEU A 731 -13.01 -0.69 0.77
C LEU A 731 -14.49 -0.77 0.34
N ARG A 732 -14.99 0.29 -0.24
CA ARG A 732 -16.26 0.25 -0.97
C ARG A 732 -15.93 -0.18 -2.39
N ARG A 733 -16.25 -1.41 -2.74
CA ARG A 733 -16.23 -1.94 -4.11
C ARG A 733 -17.50 -1.57 -4.83
#